data_3b074caef3bcb66b7ba792b8fba64d47
#
_entry.id   3b074caef3bcb66b7ba792b8fba64d47
#
_cell.length_a   1.000
_cell.length_b   1.000
_cell.length_c   1.000
_cell.angle_alpha   90.00
_cell.angle_beta   90.00
_cell.angle_gamma   90.00
#
_symmetry.space_group_name_H-M   'P 1'
#
loop_
_entity.id
_entity.type
_entity.pdbx_description
1 polymer ?
#
loop_
_entity_poly.entity_id
_entity_poly.type
_entity_poly.pdbx_seq_one_letter_code
_entity_poly.pdbx_strand_id
1 'polypeptide(L)'
;MKKIAQGIVRLRKLILTVAILLLIPSAIGAVATRINYDILTYLPQDLDSMIGEVVLEDDFHLASTGMITVEGLPTNELIAMKKDIEAVPGVTQTFWLSDVIDPSIPTEMLPADIQQFMFGKNDSTMMIVRFDGPSASDETMDAVAQIKKVLRKDCFFGGMSVILQDTKALINQEMPFYILCAVGASLVVLFLSLESTVTPLLFMLGLLFPIAYNFGTNIFLGQISYITEALATVLQLGVTMDFSIFLLHRYQEEKELRSNNEEAMISAICKTMTSISASSLTTIAGFLALCAMRLTLGRDIGIVMAKGVALGVVCTVVVLPALILTFDRQVEQYKHRTVIPRLTKLSYFVSGHAKTIVAIFLVLLVPFAIAQQKTEVYYTLFDSLPQDLTGIVGTNKLGEDFGMTTSHFILVHDDLTASQVSDLCDELDEVDGITQVVSLDSITGPGFDTELLPDSVMEILQSGGYKLILANSSYKTGTDAINNQLTEMNDCIKAVDPAGVITGEGAMTKDLIEVADVDFAHVNVWSILAVLLIITLSFKSISIPVLLVASIEAAIAINMGIPYFTGTQLPFIASIVIGTIQLGATVDYSILMTTRYHEERAFGRTPKQAAQQTLEHCSQSILTSGLTFFAATVGVAAISKMELLQSICLLISRGALISMAVILIVLPAALMLTDGLIRRTTLHWLVPETTEKSEKE
;
A
#
# COMPACT_ATOMS: atom_id res chain seq x y z
N MET A 1 -12.39 -34.57 -5.57
CA MET A 1 -12.27 -34.06 -4.21
C MET A 1 -11.88 -35.13 -3.20
N LYS A 2 -12.69 -36.17 -2.95
CA LYS A 2 -12.39 -37.21 -1.93
C LYS A 2 -11.03 -37.90 -2.12
N LYS A 3 -10.64 -38.24 -3.35
CA LYS A 3 -9.32 -38.85 -3.65
C LYS A 3 -8.13 -37.89 -3.31
N ILE A 4 -8.30 -36.60 -3.54
CA ILE A 4 -7.26 -35.59 -3.20
C ILE A 4 -7.13 -35.48 -1.67
N ALA A 5 -8.25 -35.35 -0.95
CA ALA A 5 -8.25 -35.28 0.51
C ALA A 5 -7.64 -36.56 1.14
N GLN A 6 -7.96 -37.76 0.61
CA GLN A 6 -7.32 -38.99 1.02
C GLN A 6 -5.81 -39.01 0.78
N GLY A 7 -5.36 -38.48 -0.37
CA GLY A 7 -3.94 -38.33 -0.69
C GLY A 7 -3.20 -37.41 0.30
N ILE A 8 -3.80 -36.26 0.65
CA ILE A 8 -3.25 -35.31 1.62
C ILE A 8 -3.06 -35.97 2.99
N VAL A 9 -4.09 -36.64 3.48
CA VAL A 9 -4.03 -37.31 4.81
C VAL A 9 -3.01 -38.44 4.83
N ARG A 10 -2.98 -39.27 3.77
CA ARG A 10 -2.05 -40.41 3.66
C ARG A 10 -0.59 -39.98 3.55
N LEU A 11 -0.32 -38.90 2.77
CA LEU A 11 1.04 -38.42 2.47
C LEU A 11 1.49 -37.30 3.39
N ARG A 12 0.84 -37.07 4.54
CA ARG A 12 1.09 -35.93 5.44
C ARG A 12 2.56 -35.69 5.80
N LYS A 13 3.34 -36.76 6.06
CA LYS A 13 4.77 -36.64 6.38
C LYS A 13 5.58 -36.13 5.17
N LEU A 14 5.30 -36.66 3.98
CA LEU A 14 5.94 -36.23 2.75
C LEU A 14 5.60 -34.75 2.44
N ILE A 15 4.33 -34.38 2.61
CA ILE A 15 3.86 -32.99 2.42
C ILE A 15 4.62 -32.03 3.33
N LEU A 16 4.76 -32.35 4.63
CA LEU A 16 5.50 -31.51 5.57
C LEU A 16 6.99 -31.44 5.21
N THR A 17 7.60 -32.55 4.80
CA THR A 17 9.01 -32.56 4.37
C THR A 17 9.20 -31.67 3.15
N VAL A 18 8.35 -31.79 2.12
CA VAL A 18 8.41 -30.97 0.92
C VAL A 18 8.16 -29.49 1.25
N ALA A 19 7.19 -29.20 2.11
CA ALA A 19 6.89 -27.83 2.54
C ALA A 19 8.12 -27.20 3.23
N ILE A 20 8.81 -27.92 4.11
CA ILE A 20 10.03 -27.44 4.77
C ILE A 20 11.15 -27.24 3.76
N LEU A 21 11.35 -28.16 2.82
CA LEU A 21 12.40 -28.04 1.79
C LEU A 21 12.18 -26.83 0.87
N LEU A 22 10.92 -26.50 0.56
CA LEU A 22 10.57 -25.32 -0.25
C LEU A 22 10.85 -23.98 0.47
N LEU A 23 11.03 -23.96 1.79
CA LEU A 23 11.44 -22.74 2.50
C LEU A 23 12.85 -22.28 2.10
N ILE A 24 13.73 -23.20 1.71
CA ILE A 24 15.12 -22.85 1.32
C ILE A 24 15.14 -21.97 0.06
N PRO A 25 14.58 -22.39 -1.09
CA PRO A 25 14.55 -21.54 -2.27
C PRO A 25 13.69 -20.28 -2.04
N SER A 26 12.66 -20.33 -1.19
CA SER A 26 11.86 -19.16 -0.86
C SER A 26 12.66 -18.12 -0.07
N ALA A 27 13.52 -18.55 0.87
CA ALA A 27 14.40 -17.63 1.60
C ALA A 27 15.42 -16.96 0.66
N ILE A 28 15.98 -17.72 -0.28
CA ILE A 28 16.90 -17.17 -1.29
C ILE A 28 16.18 -16.15 -2.17
N GLY A 29 14.98 -16.47 -2.66
CA GLY A 29 14.21 -15.57 -3.50
C GLY A 29 13.76 -14.30 -2.77
N ALA A 30 13.41 -14.40 -1.48
CA ALA A 30 13.03 -13.24 -0.66
C ALA A 30 14.21 -12.26 -0.49
N VAL A 31 15.42 -12.77 -0.23
CA VAL A 31 16.62 -11.93 -0.11
C VAL A 31 17.06 -11.33 -1.46
N ALA A 32 16.82 -12.05 -2.55
CA ALA A 32 17.19 -11.60 -3.90
C ALA A 32 16.16 -10.65 -4.55
N THR A 33 14.97 -10.49 -3.96
CA THR A 33 13.96 -9.55 -4.45
C THR A 33 14.37 -8.12 -4.12
N ARG A 34 14.40 -7.23 -5.11
CA ARG A 34 14.70 -5.81 -4.91
C ARG A 34 13.46 -5.09 -4.36
N ILE A 35 13.68 -4.21 -3.39
CA ILE A 35 12.64 -3.35 -2.82
C ILE A 35 12.84 -1.94 -3.35
N ASN A 36 11.80 -1.40 -4.00
CA ASN A 36 11.78 -0.05 -4.51
C ASN A 36 11.17 0.88 -3.46
N TYR A 37 11.90 1.92 -3.06
CA TYR A 37 11.49 2.91 -2.07
C TYR A 37 10.93 4.17 -2.71
N ASP A 38 11.09 4.35 -4.03
CA ASP A 38 10.56 5.49 -4.78
C ASP A 38 9.19 5.17 -5.37
N ILE A 39 8.17 5.84 -4.85
CA ILE A 39 6.78 5.65 -5.30
C ILE A 39 6.53 6.36 -6.64
N LEU A 40 7.24 7.45 -6.92
CA LEU A 40 7.05 8.22 -8.14
C LEU A 40 7.44 7.43 -9.39
N THR A 41 8.37 6.48 -9.26
CA THR A 41 8.74 5.57 -10.36
C THR A 41 7.62 4.63 -10.81
N TYR A 42 6.53 4.53 -10.04
CA TYR A 42 5.33 3.75 -10.40
C TYR A 42 4.32 4.55 -11.24
N LEU A 43 4.60 5.82 -11.56
CA LEU A 43 3.82 6.60 -12.50
C LEU A 43 3.85 5.99 -13.90
N PRO A 44 2.81 6.18 -14.73
CA PRO A 44 2.81 5.81 -16.14
C PRO A 44 3.95 6.51 -16.89
N GLN A 45 4.69 5.72 -17.69
CA GLN A 45 5.87 6.22 -18.41
C GLN A 45 5.53 7.14 -19.59
N ASP A 46 4.25 7.28 -19.93
CA ASP A 46 3.74 8.14 -21.02
C ASP A 46 3.46 9.59 -20.58
N LEU A 47 3.70 9.92 -19.33
CA LEU A 47 3.52 11.27 -18.79
C LEU A 47 4.73 12.16 -19.10
N ASP A 48 4.48 13.44 -19.38
CA ASP A 48 5.54 14.42 -19.69
C ASP A 48 6.57 14.50 -18.57
N SER A 49 6.16 14.47 -17.30
CA SER A 49 7.08 14.49 -16.17
C SER A 49 7.99 13.26 -16.11
N MET A 50 7.47 12.08 -16.49
CA MET A 50 8.25 10.84 -16.51
C MET A 50 9.18 10.78 -17.73
N ILE A 51 8.78 11.33 -18.88
CA ILE A 51 9.64 11.47 -20.06
C ILE A 51 10.81 12.39 -19.70
N GLY A 52 10.54 13.51 -19.04
CA GLY A 52 11.58 14.43 -18.59
C GLY A 52 12.52 13.78 -17.56
N GLU A 53 12.01 12.98 -16.64
CA GLU A 53 12.83 12.26 -15.65
C GLU A 53 13.81 11.28 -16.32
N VAL A 54 13.35 10.55 -17.33
CA VAL A 54 14.22 9.65 -18.12
C VAL A 54 15.33 10.44 -18.84
N VAL A 55 15.01 11.58 -19.44
CA VAL A 55 16.02 12.44 -20.08
C VAL A 55 17.03 12.99 -19.05
N LEU A 56 16.55 13.41 -17.88
CA LEU A 56 17.43 13.85 -16.78
C LEU A 56 18.36 12.73 -16.28
N GLU A 57 17.89 11.48 -16.28
CA GLU A 57 18.69 10.33 -15.86
C GLU A 57 19.70 9.92 -16.94
N ASP A 58 19.23 9.71 -18.17
CA ASP A 58 20.03 9.11 -19.25
C ASP A 58 21.03 10.11 -19.86
N ASP A 59 20.60 11.37 -20.07
CA ASP A 59 21.39 12.37 -20.82
C ASP A 59 22.12 13.35 -19.90
N PHE A 60 21.49 13.82 -18.80
CA PHE A 60 22.06 14.78 -17.88
C PHE A 60 22.69 14.16 -16.64
N HIS A 61 22.33 12.93 -16.30
CA HIS A 61 22.72 12.24 -15.05
C HIS A 61 22.40 13.08 -13.80
N LEU A 62 21.29 13.82 -13.81
CA LEU A 62 20.82 14.71 -12.75
C LEU A 62 19.62 14.18 -11.97
N ALA A 63 18.98 13.11 -12.42
CA ALA A 63 17.85 12.49 -11.73
C ALA A 63 18.22 11.99 -10.32
N SER A 64 19.52 11.73 -10.09
CA SER A 64 20.03 11.28 -8.80
C SER A 64 21.03 12.30 -8.24
N THR A 65 20.52 13.23 -7.47
CA THR A 65 21.32 14.27 -6.81
C THR A 65 20.99 14.38 -5.33
N GLY A 66 21.93 14.89 -4.58
CA GLY A 66 21.77 15.31 -3.20
C GLY A 66 22.39 16.68 -2.98
N MET A 67 21.80 17.47 -2.11
CA MET A 67 22.26 18.84 -1.82
C MET A 67 22.67 18.93 -0.35
N ILE A 68 23.88 19.44 -0.11
CA ILE A 68 24.43 19.63 1.24
C ILE A 68 24.48 21.11 1.54
N THR A 69 23.65 21.55 2.48
CA THR A 69 23.75 22.90 3.07
C THR A 69 24.79 22.87 4.17
N VAL A 70 25.76 23.77 4.12
CA VAL A 70 26.83 23.89 5.10
C VAL A 70 26.80 25.28 5.73
N GLU A 71 26.75 25.35 7.04
CA GLU A 71 26.76 26.63 7.79
C GLU A 71 28.13 26.89 8.44
N GLY A 72 28.69 28.09 8.21
CA GLY A 72 29.81 28.62 8.96
C GLY A 72 31.14 27.84 8.92
N LEU A 73 31.31 26.89 7.97
CA LEU A 73 32.58 26.17 7.84
C LEU A 73 33.63 26.99 7.03
N PRO A 74 34.89 26.99 7.44
CA PRO A 74 35.97 27.63 6.70
C PRO A 74 36.19 26.96 5.33
N THR A 75 36.58 27.77 4.32
CA THR A 75 36.80 27.32 2.93
C THR A 75 37.74 26.09 2.83
N ASN A 76 38.81 26.05 3.63
CA ASN A 76 39.75 24.93 3.63
C ASN A 76 39.12 23.62 4.13
N GLU A 77 38.18 23.70 5.09
CA GLU A 77 37.44 22.54 5.56
C GLU A 77 36.38 22.10 4.56
N LEU A 78 35.74 23.03 3.86
CA LEU A 78 34.81 22.74 2.75
C LEU A 78 35.49 21.97 1.62
N ILE A 79 36.70 22.44 1.19
CA ILE A 79 37.51 21.73 0.17
C ILE A 79 37.90 20.32 0.63
N ALA A 80 38.30 20.18 1.89
CA ALA A 80 38.64 18.87 2.44
C ALA A 80 37.42 17.93 2.48
N MET A 81 36.27 18.45 2.93
CA MET A 81 35.01 17.67 2.97
C MET A 81 34.54 17.29 1.57
N LYS A 82 34.61 18.19 0.59
CA LYS A 82 34.30 17.88 -0.81
C LYS A 82 35.14 16.72 -1.32
N LYS A 83 36.44 16.73 -1.07
CA LYS A 83 37.34 15.62 -1.45
C LYS A 83 37.02 14.29 -0.75
N ASP A 84 36.61 14.36 0.51
CA ASP A 84 36.20 13.19 1.26
C ASP A 84 34.90 12.60 0.70
N ILE A 85 33.95 13.45 0.25
CA ILE A 85 32.69 13.05 -0.40
C ILE A 85 32.97 12.41 -1.78
N GLU A 86 33.83 13.03 -2.60
CA GLU A 86 34.22 12.50 -3.92
C GLU A 86 34.94 11.15 -3.85
N ALA A 87 35.55 10.83 -2.72
CA ALA A 87 36.17 9.53 -2.48
C ALA A 87 35.16 8.41 -2.15
N VAL A 88 33.89 8.75 -1.93
CA VAL A 88 32.84 7.76 -1.63
C VAL A 88 32.45 7.00 -2.91
N PRO A 89 32.47 5.65 -2.92
CA PRO A 89 32.02 4.88 -4.07
C PRO A 89 30.56 5.18 -4.41
N GLY A 90 30.25 5.37 -5.70
CA GLY A 90 28.91 5.75 -6.18
C GLY A 90 28.66 7.25 -6.26
N VAL A 91 29.65 8.09 -5.91
CA VAL A 91 29.66 9.52 -6.16
C VAL A 91 30.39 9.78 -7.45
N THR A 92 29.73 10.39 -8.44
CA THR A 92 30.32 10.77 -9.72
C THR A 92 31.08 12.08 -9.58
N GLN A 93 30.46 13.07 -8.95
CA GLN A 93 31.00 14.42 -8.80
C GLN A 93 30.35 15.15 -7.63
N THR A 94 31.12 16.00 -6.97
CA THR A 94 30.60 16.99 -6.02
C THR A 94 30.86 18.36 -6.56
N PHE A 95 29.82 19.14 -6.81
CA PHE A 95 29.88 20.47 -7.36
C PHE A 95 29.79 21.51 -6.24
N TRP A 96 30.75 22.43 -6.21
CA TRP A 96 30.78 23.57 -5.29
C TRP A 96 31.45 24.77 -5.97
N LEU A 97 31.41 25.93 -5.35
CA LEU A 97 31.99 27.20 -5.86
C LEU A 97 33.41 27.02 -6.41
N SER A 98 34.24 26.20 -5.80
CA SER A 98 35.63 25.95 -6.22
C SER A 98 35.78 25.35 -7.63
N ASP A 99 34.71 24.82 -8.20
CA ASP A 99 34.72 24.25 -9.56
C ASP A 99 34.45 25.29 -10.64
N VAL A 100 33.88 26.43 -10.24
CA VAL A 100 33.54 27.54 -11.16
C VAL A 100 34.49 28.73 -11.02
N ILE A 101 34.85 29.07 -9.79
CA ILE A 101 35.60 30.29 -9.47
C ILE A 101 36.60 29.99 -8.36
N ASP A 102 37.74 30.68 -8.35
CA ASP A 102 38.70 30.60 -7.26
C ASP A 102 38.05 31.07 -5.95
N PRO A 103 37.96 30.20 -4.91
CA PRO A 103 37.31 30.54 -3.65
C PRO A 103 37.94 31.69 -2.87
N SER A 104 39.09 32.20 -3.30
CA SER A 104 39.72 33.37 -2.72
C SER A 104 39.12 34.72 -3.19
N ILE A 105 38.25 34.68 -4.22
CA ILE A 105 37.53 35.86 -4.70
C ILE A 105 36.41 36.19 -3.69
N PRO A 106 36.37 37.48 -3.22
CA PRO A 106 35.28 37.90 -2.33
C PRO A 106 33.92 37.69 -2.95
N THR A 107 32.96 37.16 -2.16
CA THR A 107 31.61 36.81 -2.61
C THR A 107 30.86 38.01 -3.23
N GLU A 108 31.16 39.24 -2.78
CA GLU A 108 30.55 40.46 -3.30
C GLU A 108 30.97 40.79 -4.75
N MET A 109 32.01 40.15 -5.27
CA MET A 109 32.47 40.30 -6.67
C MET A 109 31.85 39.31 -7.64
N LEU A 110 31.09 38.32 -7.13
CA LEU A 110 30.41 37.32 -7.96
C LEU A 110 29.16 37.93 -8.62
N PRO A 111 28.76 37.42 -9.81
CA PRO A 111 27.42 37.71 -10.37
C PRO A 111 26.31 37.42 -9.39
N ALA A 112 25.26 38.27 -9.38
CA ALA A 112 24.17 38.16 -8.42
C ALA A 112 23.50 36.79 -8.43
N ASP A 113 23.32 36.16 -9.60
CA ASP A 113 22.69 34.85 -9.78
C ASP A 113 23.52 33.74 -9.13
N ILE A 114 24.86 33.78 -9.28
CA ILE A 114 25.77 32.84 -8.63
C ILE A 114 25.76 33.04 -7.12
N GLN A 115 25.75 34.31 -6.65
CA GLN A 115 25.63 34.57 -5.21
C GLN A 115 24.36 33.98 -4.64
N GLN A 116 23.21 34.21 -5.26
CA GLN A 116 21.91 33.74 -4.79
C GLN A 116 21.81 32.23 -4.82
N PHE A 117 22.42 31.58 -5.81
CA PHE A 117 22.38 30.11 -5.95
C PHE A 117 23.31 29.39 -4.96
N MET A 118 24.51 29.90 -4.74
CA MET A 118 25.55 29.21 -3.96
C MET A 118 25.63 29.67 -2.50
N PHE A 119 25.08 30.82 -2.15
CA PHE A 119 25.11 31.37 -0.79
C PHE A 119 23.71 31.70 -0.31
N GLY A 120 23.34 31.09 0.78
CA GLY A 120 22.05 31.28 1.43
C GLY A 120 22.12 32.23 2.62
N LYS A 121 21.04 32.26 3.40
CA LYS A 121 20.99 32.96 4.68
C LYS A 121 21.94 32.29 5.68
N ASN A 122 22.24 32.97 6.78
CA ASN A 122 23.05 32.46 7.89
C ASN A 122 24.48 32.03 7.53
N ASP A 123 25.12 32.71 6.57
CA ASP A 123 26.46 32.32 6.09
C ASP A 123 26.56 30.87 5.61
N SER A 124 25.48 30.41 4.99
CA SER A 124 25.38 29.05 4.45
C SER A 124 25.86 28.99 2.99
N THR A 125 26.45 27.87 2.61
CA THR A 125 26.79 27.54 1.22
C THR A 125 26.27 26.17 0.86
N MET A 126 26.03 25.91 -0.44
CA MET A 126 25.47 24.66 -0.95
C MET A 126 26.50 23.89 -1.76
N MET A 127 26.57 22.58 -1.54
CA MET A 127 27.25 21.61 -2.39
C MET A 127 26.23 20.67 -3.04
N ILE A 128 26.37 20.42 -4.34
CA ILE A 128 25.54 19.45 -5.06
C ILE A 128 26.36 18.17 -5.28
N VAL A 129 25.81 17.03 -4.89
CA VAL A 129 26.44 15.72 -5.06
C VAL A 129 25.67 14.97 -6.13
N ARG A 130 26.35 14.51 -7.19
CA ARG A 130 25.84 13.64 -8.24
C ARG A 130 26.23 12.20 -7.95
N PHE A 131 25.26 11.29 -8.17
CA PHE A 131 25.47 9.87 -7.98
C PHE A 131 25.52 9.13 -9.33
N ASP A 132 26.13 7.95 -9.33
CA ASP A 132 26.38 7.13 -10.52
C ASP A 132 25.14 6.37 -11.01
N GLY A 133 24.16 6.15 -10.14
CA GLY A 133 22.96 5.36 -10.42
C GLY A 133 21.67 6.10 -10.07
N PRO A 134 20.51 5.53 -10.39
CA PRO A 134 19.19 6.09 -10.06
C PRO A 134 19.03 6.36 -8.56
N SER A 135 18.19 7.33 -8.20
CA SER A 135 17.93 7.73 -6.79
C SER A 135 17.57 6.59 -5.86
N ALA A 136 16.82 5.59 -6.36
CA ALA A 136 16.39 4.42 -5.60
C ALA A 136 17.33 3.20 -5.74
N SER A 137 18.51 3.34 -6.34
CA SER A 137 19.47 2.24 -6.45
C SER A 137 20.17 1.94 -5.13
N ASP A 138 20.54 0.69 -4.92
CA ASP A 138 21.31 0.31 -3.72
C ASP A 138 22.66 1.04 -3.66
N GLU A 139 23.31 1.25 -4.80
CA GLU A 139 24.58 1.96 -4.93
C GLU A 139 24.47 3.41 -4.47
N THR A 140 23.46 4.15 -4.94
CA THR A 140 23.17 5.52 -4.52
C THR A 140 22.84 5.62 -3.03
N MET A 141 21.97 4.72 -2.53
CA MET A 141 21.59 4.70 -1.11
C MET A 141 22.77 4.38 -0.19
N ASP A 142 23.68 3.49 -0.62
CA ASP A 142 24.89 3.16 0.12
C ASP A 142 25.88 4.32 0.10
N ALA A 143 26.02 5.04 -1.03
CA ALA A 143 26.81 6.25 -1.13
C ALA A 143 26.29 7.35 -0.18
N VAL A 144 24.99 7.62 -0.18
CA VAL A 144 24.33 8.56 0.76
C VAL A 144 24.59 8.18 2.20
N ALA A 145 24.48 6.88 2.55
CA ALA A 145 24.74 6.41 3.91
C ALA A 145 26.22 6.59 4.33
N GLN A 146 27.15 6.52 3.38
CA GLN A 146 28.58 6.78 3.63
C GLN A 146 28.85 8.29 3.75
N ILE A 147 28.26 9.12 2.88
CA ILE A 147 28.39 10.59 2.96
C ILE A 147 27.91 11.10 4.31
N LYS A 148 26.77 10.61 4.83
CA LYS A 148 26.27 10.98 6.17
C LYS A 148 27.29 10.77 7.30
N LYS A 149 28.24 9.84 7.14
CA LYS A 149 29.32 9.60 8.13
C LYS A 149 30.50 10.53 7.97
N VAL A 150 30.68 11.10 6.79
CA VAL A 150 31.76 12.05 6.46
C VAL A 150 31.37 13.48 6.80
N LEU A 151 30.07 13.80 6.75
CA LEU A 151 29.54 15.13 7.04
C LEU A 151 29.89 15.61 8.45
N ARG A 152 30.15 16.91 8.56
CA ARG A 152 30.44 17.60 9.80
C ARG A 152 29.14 18.04 10.49
N LYS A 153 29.25 18.56 11.72
CA LYS A 153 28.10 18.81 12.59
C LYS A 153 27.10 19.83 12.01
N ASP A 154 27.61 20.86 11.32
CA ASP A 154 26.78 21.95 10.79
C ASP A 154 26.52 21.78 9.27
N CYS A 155 26.35 20.52 8.85
CA CYS A 155 26.02 20.13 7.48
C CYS A 155 24.67 19.42 7.44
N PHE A 156 23.81 19.88 6.53
CA PHE A 156 22.45 19.36 6.35
C PHE A 156 22.34 18.78 4.94
N PHE A 157 22.09 17.47 4.86
CA PHE A 157 22.04 16.75 3.60
C PHE A 157 20.58 16.48 3.22
N GLY A 158 20.10 17.10 2.15
CA GLY A 158 18.76 17.02 1.61
C GLY A 158 18.70 16.49 0.19
N GLY A 159 17.50 16.35 -0.33
CA GLY A 159 17.18 15.86 -1.66
C GLY A 159 16.57 14.45 -1.67
N MET A 160 15.98 14.08 -2.82
CA MET A 160 15.21 12.85 -2.99
C MET A 160 15.98 11.59 -2.57
N SER A 161 17.22 11.40 -3.09
CA SER A 161 18.05 10.22 -2.81
C SER A 161 18.31 10.04 -1.30
N VAL A 162 18.42 11.16 -0.57
CA VAL A 162 18.68 11.14 0.88
C VAL A 162 17.44 10.73 1.64
N ILE A 163 16.27 11.24 1.24
CA ILE A 163 14.97 10.88 1.84
C ILE A 163 14.65 9.41 1.58
N LEU A 164 14.93 8.89 0.38
CA LEU A 164 14.74 7.48 0.05
C LEU A 164 15.65 6.56 0.90
N GLN A 165 16.90 6.98 1.13
CA GLN A 165 17.82 6.23 2.01
C GLN A 165 17.34 6.24 3.47
N ASP A 166 16.84 7.37 3.98
CA ASP A 166 16.27 7.44 5.33
C ASP A 166 15.02 6.57 5.45
N THR A 167 14.16 6.57 4.43
CA THR A 167 12.98 5.72 4.34
C THR A 167 13.36 4.23 4.39
N LYS A 168 14.36 3.80 3.60
CA LYS A 168 14.91 2.45 3.62
C LYS A 168 15.42 2.07 5.02
N ALA A 169 16.19 2.95 5.65
CA ALA A 169 16.72 2.71 6.98
C ALA A 169 15.63 2.58 8.03
N LEU A 170 14.61 3.46 7.99
CA LEU A 170 13.47 3.44 8.89
C LEU A 170 12.66 2.14 8.74
N ILE A 171 12.32 1.75 7.51
CA ILE A 171 11.55 0.53 7.23
C ILE A 171 12.31 -0.70 7.73
N ASN A 172 13.59 -0.81 7.41
CA ASN A 172 14.41 -1.93 7.87
C ASN A 172 14.48 -2.02 9.40
N GLN A 173 14.44 -0.89 10.09
CA GLN A 173 14.40 -0.85 11.55
C GLN A 173 13.03 -1.27 12.09
N GLU A 174 11.93 -0.85 11.46
CA GLU A 174 10.57 -1.04 11.97
C GLU A 174 9.95 -2.39 11.56
N MET A 175 10.31 -2.95 10.40
CA MET A 175 9.72 -4.18 9.86
C MET A 175 9.74 -5.37 10.82
N PRO A 176 10.84 -5.67 11.56
CA PRO A 176 10.82 -6.75 12.55
C PRO A 176 9.81 -6.55 13.68
N PHE A 177 9.60 -5.29 14.08
CA PHE A 177 8.60 -4.96 15.11
C PHE A 177 7.18 -5.09 14.58
N TYR A 178 6.92 -4.76 13.31
CA TYR A 178 5.63 -4.99 12.68
C TYR A 178 5.26 -6.47 12.70
N ILE A 179 6.19 -7.34 12.30
CA ILE A 179 5.99 -8.79 12.30
C ILE A 179 5.73 -9.30 13.72
N LEU A 180 6.55 -8.88 14.67
CA LEU A 180 6.43 -9.30 16.08
C LEU A 180 5.07 -8.90 16.67
N CYS A 181 4.62 -7.68 16.42
CA CYS A 181 3.34 -7.19 16.92
C CYS A 181 2.16 -7.86 16.23
N ALA A 182 2.19 -8.01 14.90
CA ALA A 182 1.12 -8.68 14.16
C ALA A 182 0.96 -10.14 14.61
N VAL A 183 2.07 -10.89 14.70
CA VAL A 183 2.07 -12.28 15.16
C VAL A 183 1.67 -12.38 16.62
N GLY A 184 2.25 -11.55 17.50
CA GLY A 184 1.98 -11.57 18.94
C GLY A 184 0.52 -11.25 19.26
N ALA A 185 -0.03 -10.17 18.67
CA ALA A 185 -1.43 -9.79 18.89
C ALA A 185 -2.39 -10.84 18.32
N SER A 186 -2.11 -11.40 17.14
CA SER A 186 -2.90 -12.49 16.57
C SER A 186 -2.89 -13.75 17.43
N LEU A 187 -1.72 -14.12 17.98
CA LEU A 187 -1.59 -15.26 18.91
C LEU A 187 -2.46 -15.05 20.15
N VAL A 188 -2.47 -13.86 20.74
CA VAL A 188 -3.31 -13.55 21.92
C VAL A 188 -4.78 -13.78 21.59
N VAL A 189 -5.28 -13.24 20.48
CA VAL A 189 -6.66 -13.43 20.05
C VAL A 189 -6.98 -14.91 19.84
N LEU A 190 -6.09 -15.66 19.17
CA LEU A 190 -6.29 -17.08 18.91
C LEU A 190 -6.28 -17.92 20.18
N PHE A 191 -5.42 -17.63 21.17
CA PHE A 191 -5.42 -18.31 22.46
C PHE A 191 -6.73 -18.11 23.24
N LEU A 192 -7.34 -16.93 23.11
CA LEU A 192 -8.63 -16.64 23.73
C LEU A 192 -9.82 -17.29 22.99
N SER A 193 -9.67 -17.50 21.67
CA SER A 193 -10.75 -17.94 20.78
C SER A 193 -10.83 -19.45 20.60
N LEU A 194 -9.68 -20.14 20.56
CA LEU A 194 -9.61 -21.57 20.25
C LEU A 194 -9.60 -22.41 21.52
N GLU A 195 -9.96 -23.69 21.40
CA GLU A 195 -10.12 -24.64 22.51
C GLU A 195 -8.81 -25.31 22.97
N SER A 196 -7.67 -24.97 22.36
CA SER A 196 -6.39 -25.57 22.69
C SER A 196 -5.25 -24.55 22.57
N THR A 197 -4.29 -24.57 23.49
CA THR A 197 -3.10 -23.71 23.45
C THR A 197 -2.13 -24.09 22.34
N VAL A 198 -2.19 -25.32 21.82
CA VAL A 198 -1.32 -25.80 20.74
C VAL A 198 -1.82 -25.34 19.37
N THR A 199 -3.14 -25.25 19.19
CA THR A 199 -3.74 -24.91 17.89
C THR A 199 -3.31 -23.53 17.36
N PRO A 200 -3.28 -22.44 18.15
CA PRO A 200 -2.74 -21.15 17.71
C PRO A 200 -1.32 -21.24 17.16
N LEU A 201 -0.44 -22.01 17.83
CA LEU A 201 0.92 -22.19 17.39
C LEU A 201 1.02 -22.97 16.06
N LEU A 202 0.17 -23.98 15.88
CA LEU A 202 0.09 -24.71 14.61
C LEU A 202 -0.45 -23.81 13.47
N PHE A 203 -1.34 -22.88 13.77
CA PHE A 203 -1.82 -21.92 12.79
C PHE A 203 -0.71 -20.97 12.38
N MET A 204 0.02 -20.37 13.33
CA MET A 204 1.16 -19.52 13.01
C MET A 204 2.23 -20.26 12.20
N LEU A 205 2.55 -21.49 12.58
CA LEU A 205 3.46 -22.34 11.81
C LEU A 205 2.92 -22.63 10.41
N GLY A 206 1.62 -22.89 10.27
CA GLY A 206 0.95 -23.12 8.99
C GLY A 206 0.98 -21.90 8.08
N LEU A 207 0.87 -20.70 8.65
CA LEU A 207 0.91 -19.43 7.92
C LEU A 207 2.34 -18.99 7.52
N LEU A 208 3.36 -19.48 8.22
CA LEU A 208 4.75 -19.21 7.85
C LEU A 208 5.06 -19.69 6.42
N PHE A 209 4.50 -20.84 6.02
CA PHE A 209 4.78 -21.41 4.68
C PHE A 209 4.27 -20.51 3.55
N PRO A 210 2.96 -20.13 3.48
CA PRO A 210 2.50 -19.29 2.38
C PRO A 210 3.10 -17.89 2.39
N ILE A 211 3.41 -17.32 3.55
CA ILE A 211 4.11 -16.03 3.66
C ILE A 211 5.51 -16.17 3.06
N ALA A 212 6.31 -17.14 3.51
CA ALA A 212 7.64 -17.36 2.99
C ALA A 212 7.65 -17.65 1.48
N TYR A 213 6.68 -18.45 0.99
CA TYR A 213 6.57 -18.74 -0.44
C TYR A 213 6.17 -17.49 -1.25
N ASN A 214 5.29 -16.65 -0.71
CA ASN A 214 4.90 -15.41 -1.35
C ASN A 214 6.10 -14.48 -1.50
N PHE A 215 6.86 -14.25 -0.43
CA PHE A 215 8.07 -13.42 -0.48
C PHE A 215 9.13 -14.02 -1.39
N GLY A 216 9.38 -15.33 -1.29
CA GLY A 216 10.37 -16.01 -2.13
C GLY A 216 10.06 -15.99 -3.62
N THR A 217 8.78 -15.97 -4.00
CA THR A 217 8.36 -15.90 -5.41
C THR A 217 8.25 -14.48 -5.95
N ASN A 218 8.48 -13.44 -5.14
CA ASN A 218 8.54 -12.06 -5.63
C ASN A 218 9.75 -11.81 -6.54
N ILE A 219 10.80 -12.62 -6.44
CA ILE A 219 11.96 -12.55 -7.35
C ILE A 219 11.55 -12.61 -8.84
N PHE A 220 10.45 -13.30 -9.16
CA PHE A 220 9.93 -13.37 -10.54
C PHE A 220 9.26 -12.06 -11.00
N LEU A 221 8.99 -11.12 -10.11
CA LEU A 221 8.48 -9.79 -10.42
C LEU A 221 9.62 -8.78 -10.64
N GLY A 222 10.87 -9.16 -10.31
CA GLY A 222 12.06 -8.32 -10.36
C GLY A 222 12.18 -7.41 -9.15
N GLN A 223 11.23 -6.52 -8.95
CA GLN A 223 11.18 -5.62 -7.80
C GLN A 223 9.74 -5.49 -7.29
N ILE A 224 9.60 -5.09 -6.03
CA ILE A 224 8.32 -4.72 -5.40
C ILE A 224 8.49 -3.44 -4.60
N SER A 225 7.39 -2.69 -4.42
CA SER A 225 7.38 -1.51 -3.55
C SER A 225 7.53 -1.90 -2.07
N TYR A 226 8.18 -1.03 -1.29
CA TYR A 226 8.22 -1.17 0.17
C TYR A 226 6.82 -1.18 0.81
N ILE A 227 5.86 -0.46 0.20
CA ILE A 227 4.47 -0.48 0.64
C ILE A 227 3.86 -1.87 0.44
N THR A 228 4.10 -2.47 -0.72
CA THR A 228 3.68 -3.84 -1.03
C THR A 228 4.29 -4.84 -0.06
N GLU A 229 5.57 -4.70 0.26
CA GLU A 229 6.27 -5.55 1.23
C GLU A 229 5.63 -5.47 2.61
N ALA A 230 5.44 -4.25 3.13
CA ALA A 230 4.84 -4.01 4.43
C ALA A 230 3.40 -4.52 4.51
N LEU A 231 2.57 -4.20 3.51
CA LEU A 231 1.17 -4.65 3.45
C LEU A 231 1.07 -6.16 3.30
N ALA A 232 1.87 -6.78 2.42
CA ALA A 232 1.86 -8.23 2.24
C ALA A 232 2.24 -8.97 3.53
N THR A 233 3.21 -8.45 4.29
CA THR A 233 3.63 -9.02 5.57
C THR A 233 2.49 -9.09 6.58
N VAL A 234 1.71 -8.01 6.71
CA VAL A 234 0.67 -7.88 7.73
C VAL A 234 -0.66 -8.46 7.27
N LEU A 235 -1.08 -8.12 6.03
CA LEU A 235 -2.39 -8.52 5.53
C LEU A 235 -2.48 -10.00 5.19
N GLN A 236 -1.41 -10.60 4.67
CA GLN A 236 -1.45 -12.03 4.35
C GLN A 236 -1.67 -12.87 5.60
N LEU A 237 -1.10 -12.47 6.74
CA LEU A 237 -1.34 -13.12 8.03
C LEU A 237 -2.83 -13.07 8.40
N GLY A 238 -3.48 -11.90 8.27
CA GLY A 238 -4.90 -11.74 8.58
C GLY A 238 -5.81 -12.48 7.63
N VAL A 239 -5.66 -12.26 6.33
CA VAL A 239 -6.57 -12.79 5.29
C VAL A 239 -6.50 -14.32 5.16
N THR A 240 -5.30 -14.91 5.28
CA THR A 240 -5.18 -16.38 5.13
C THR A 240 -5.56 -17.17 6.37
N MET A 241 -5.61 -16.51 7.53
CA MET A 241 -6.01 -17.17 8.78
C MET A 241 -7.47 -17.63 8.76
N ASP A 242 -8.34 -16.90 8.10
CA ASP A 242 -9.77 -17.16 8.02
C ASP A 242 -10.07 -18.54 7.44
N PHE A 243 -9.38 -18.92 6.39
CA PHE A 243 -9.49 -20.26 5.79
C PHE A 243 -9.06 -21.36 6.75
N SER A 244 -8.05 -21.09 7.58
CA SER A 244 -7.55 -22.03 8.58
C SER A 244 -8.55 -22.25 9.71
N ILE A 245 -9.20 -21.18 10.17
CA ILE A 245 -10.26 -21.24 11.19
C ILE A 245 -11.48 -22.02 10.68
N PHE A 246 -11.91 -21.81 9.43
CA PHE A 246 -13.01 -22.55 8.84
C PHE A 246 -12.74 -24.04 8.74
N LEU A 247 -11.55 -24.41 8.29
CA LEU A 247 -11.17 -25.82 8.20
C LEU A 247 -11.14 -26.48 9.58
N LEU A 248 -10.58 -25.78 10.59
CA LEU A 248 -10.51 -26.31 11.96
C LEU A 248 -11.89 -26.53 12.56
N HIS A 249 -12.79 -25.54 12.50
CA HIS A 249 -14.13 -25.69 13.06
C HIS A 249 -14.88 -26.82 12.37
N ARG A 250 -14.76 -26.95 11.05
CA ARG A 250 -15.38 -28.08 10.33
C ARG A 250 -14.73 -29.41 10.71
N TYR A 251 -13.43 -29.45 10.94
CA TYR A 251 -12.78 -30.67 11.44
C TYR A 251 -13.27 -31.05 12.83
N GLN A 252 -13.47 -30.09 13.73
CA GLN A 252 -14.03 -30.35 15.07
C GLN A 252 -15.45 -30.87 14.99
N GLU A 253 -16.33 -30.30 14.16
CA GLU A 253 -17.70 -30.82 13.93
C GLU A 253 -17.68 -32.25 13.39
N GLU A 254 -16.83 -32.56 12.40
CA GLU A 254 -16.73 -33.89 11.81
C GLU A 254 -16.12 -34.91 12.79
N LYS A 255 -15.25 -34.47 13.71
CA LYS A 255 -14.64 -35.31 14.74
C LYS A 255 -15.65 -35.76 15.80
N GLU A 256 -16.65 -34.96 16.12
CA GLU A 256 -17.77 -35.36 16.99
C GLU A 256 -18.67 -36.43 16.36
N LEU A 257 -18.76 -36.44 15.03
CA LEU A 257 -19.62 -37.38 14.27
C LEU A 257 -18.91 -38.66 13.87
N ARG A 258 -17.57 -38.74 13.99
CA ARG A 258 -16.77 -39.87 13.50
C ARG A 258 -15.76 -40.32 14.55
N SER A 259 -15.50 -41.62 14.60
CA SER A 259 -14.53 -42.22 15.51
C SER A 259 -13.07 -42.14 15.03
N ASN A 260 -12.86 -41.82 13.73
CA ASN A 260 -11.51 -41.77 13.13
C ASN A 260 -11.15 -40.35 12.70
N ASN A 261 -10.08 -39.78 13.27
CA ASN A 261 -9.60 -38.42 13.00
C ASN A 261 -9.18 -38.21 11.54
N GLU A 262 -8.63 -39.24 10.87
CA GLU A 262 -8.27 -39.17 9.45
C GLU A 262 -9.52 -39.06 8.56
N GLU A 263 -10.59 -39.83 8.85
CA GLU A 263 -11.86 -39.73 8.14
C GLU A 263 -12.57 -38.40 8.41
N ALA A 264 -12.51 -37.92 9.64
CA ALA A 264 -13.04 -36.62 10.01
C ALA A 264 -12.36 -35.49 9.21
N MET A 265 -11.01 -35.52 9.09
CA MET A 265 -10.26 -34.55 8.32
C MET A 265 -10.56 -34.61 6.81
N ILE A 266 -10.66 -35.82 6.24
CA ILE A 266 -11.06 -36.02 4.83
C ILE A 266 -12.43 -35.40 4.57
N SER A 267 -13.40 -35.62 5.47
CA SER A 267 -14.72 -35.03 5.35
C SER A 267 -14.70 -33.51 5.49
N ALA A 268 -13.94 -32.97 6.45
CA ALA A 268 -13.79 -31.58 6.68
C ALA A 268 -13.23 -30.86 5.41
N ILE A 269 -12.14 -31.40 4.85
CA ILE A 269 -11.55 -30.87 3.59
C ILE A 269 -12.60 -30.89 2.46
N CYS A 270 -13.33 -32.01 2.28
CA CYS A 270 -14.32 -32.10 1.20
C CYS A 270 -15.48 -31.13 1.35
N LYS A 271 -15.92 -30.84 2.56
CA LYS A 271 -17.04 -29.95 2.84
C LYS A 271 -16.65 -28.47 2.83
N THR A 272 -15.44 -28.14 3.27
CA THR A 272 -14.95 -26.74 3.28
C THR A 272 -14.42 -26.27 1.93
N MET A 273 -13.96 -27.18 1.09
CA MET A 273 -13.33 -26.85 -0.20
C MET A 273 -14.19 -25.91 -1.07
N THR A 274 -15.51 -26.15 -1.13
CA THR A 274 -16.40 -25.31 -1.96
C THR A 274 -16.48 -23.89 -1.43
N SER A 275 -16.64 -23.75 -0.10
CA SER A 275 -16.74 -22.43 0.54
C SER A 275 -15.39 -21.69 0.48
N ILE A 276 -14.27 -22.36 0.82
CA ILE A 276 -12.94 -21.78 0.74
C ILE A 276 -12.59 -21.35 -0.70
N SER A 277 -12.92 -22.19 -1.70
CA SER A 277 -12.64 -21.83 -3.09
C SER A 277 -13.46 -20.62 -3.57
N ALA A 278 -14.73 -20.54 -3.18
CA ALA A 278 -15.57 -19.39 -3.55
C ALA A 278 -15.05 -18.09 -2.89
N SER A 279 -14.78 -18.15 -1.60
CA SER A 279 -14.27 -17.05 -0.79
C SER A 279 -12.89 -16.60 -1.27
N SER A 280 -11.92 -17.52 -1.41
CA SER A 280 -10.59 -17.17 -1.90
C SER A 280 -10.59 -16.56 -3.30
N LEU A 281 -11.48 -17.03 -4.19
CA LEU A 281 -11.58 -16.47 -5.54
C LEU A 281 -12.10 -15.01 -5.52
N THR A 282 -13.04 -14.69 -4.62
CA THR A 282 -13.49 -13.29 -4.45
C THR A 282 -12.39 -12.41 -3.91
N THR A 283 -11.61 -12.89 -2.94
CA THR A 283 -10.48 -12.15 -2.37
C THR A 283 -9.37 -11.94 -3.40
N ILE A 284 -9.00 -12.98 -4.16
CA ILE A 284 -8.03 -12.88 -5.26
C ILE A 284 -8.51 -11.88 -6.32
N ALA A 285 -9.78 -11.92 -6.70
CA ALA A 285 -10.32 -11.00 -7.69
C ALA A 285 -10.37 -9.54 -7.18
N GLY A 286 -10.69 -9.34 -5.89
CA GLY A 286 -10.60 -8.03 -5.24
C GLY A 286 -9.19 -7.45 -5.36
N PHE A 287 -8.15 -8.22 -5.03
CA PHE A 287 -6.77 -7.77 -5.17
C PHE A 287 -6.36 -7.57 -6.64
N LEU A 288 -6.76 -8.46 -7.54
CA LEU A 288 -6.45 -8.31 -8.98
C LEU A 288 -7.15 -7.09 -9.61
N ALA A 289 -8.23 -6.59 -9.03
CA ALA A 289 -8.86 -5.34 -9.50
C ALA A 289 -7.92 -4.13 -9.39
N LEU A 290 -6.95 -4.15 -8.45
CA LEU A 290 -5.89 -3.13 -8.37
C LEU A 290 -5.01 -3.10 -9.62
N CYS A 291 -4.92 -4.20 -10.37
CA CYS A 291 -4.16 -4.22 -11.63
C CYS A 291 -4.83 -3.38 -12.76
N ALA A 292 -6.06 -2.89 -12.54
CA ALA A 292 -6.73 -1.98 -13.47
C ALA A 292 -6.28 -0.51 -13.31
N MET A 293 -5.44 -0.21 -12.32
CA MET A 293 -4.84 1.11 -12.13
C MET A 293 -3.86 1.44 -13.25
N ARG A 294 -3.81 2.72 -13.62
CA ARG A 294 -2.72 3.28 -14.43
C ARG A 294 -1.42 3.38 -13.60
N LEU A 295 -1.55 3.74 -12.31
CA LEU A 295 -0.44 3.68 -11.35
C LEU A 295 0.03 2.24 -11.16
N THR A 296 1.24 1.92 -11.62
CA THR A 296 1.76 0.55 -11.63
C THR A 296 1.96 -0.05 -10.23
N LEU A 297 1.96 0.78 -9.18
CA LEU A 297 1.91 0.37 -7.77
C LEU A 297 0.69 -0.51 -7.46
N GLY A 298 -0.48 -0.20 -8.06
CA GLY A 298 -1.68 -1.03 -7.92
C GLY A 298 -1.49 -2.44 -8.46
N ARG A 299 -0.78 -2.59 -9.58
CA ARG A 299 -0.42 -3.89 -10.15
C ARG A 299 0.53 -4.66 -9.22
N ASP A 300 1.50 -3.97 -8.64
CA ASP A 300 2.44 -4.56 -7.70
C ASP A 300 1.72 -5.12 -6.46
N ILE A 301 0.95 -4.29 -5.75
CA ILE A 301 0.15 -4.71 -4.59
C ILE A 301 -0.83 -5.83 -4.99
N GLY A 302 -1.55 -5.66 -6.10
CA GLY A 302 -2.59 -6.57 -6.56
C GLY A 302 -2.06 -7.98 -6.82
N ILE A 303 -0.96 -8.12 -7.56
CA ILE A 303 -0.35 -9.41 -7.89
C ILE A 303 0.24 -10.09 -6.64
N VAL A 304 0.99 -9.36 -5.82
CA VAL A 304 1.64 -9.92 -4.63
C VAL A 304 0.58 -10.42 -3.63
N MET A 305 -0.49 -9.63 -3.42
CA MET A 305 -1.57 -10.02 -2.51
C MET A 305 -2.40 -11.18 -3.06
N ALA A 306 -2.80 -11.15 -4.33
CA ALA A 306 -3.56 -12.23 -4.97
C ALA A 306 -2.78 -13.56 -4.95
N LYS A 307 -1.48 -13.52 -5.27
CA LYS A 307 -0.57 -14.66 -5.18
C LYS A 307 -0.45 -15.17 -3.73
N GLY A 308 -0.33 -14.25 -2.77
CA GLY A 308 -0.27 -14.55 -1.34
C GLY A 308 -1.51 -15.32 -0.86
N VAL A 309 -2.71 -14.86 -1.27
CA VAL A 309 -3.98 -15.56 -0.95
C VAL A 309 -4.05 -16.94 -1.61
N ALA A 310 -3.66 -17.05 -2.88
CA ALA A 310 -3.65 -18.34 -3.58
C ALA A 310 -2.73 -19.35 -2.89
N LEU A 311 -1.52 -18.95 -2.52
CA LEU A 311 -0.57 -19.78 -1.75
C LEU A 311 -1.13 -20.10 -0.36
N GLY A 312 -1.79 -19.14 0.29
CA GLY A 312 -2.47 -19.32 1.57
C GLY A 312 -3.51 -20.42 1.53
N VAL A 313 -4.38 -20.41 0.52
CA VAL A 313 -5.41 -21.46 0.32
C VAL A 313 -4.77 -22.83 0.08
N VAL A 314 -3.76 -22.91 -0.77
CA VAL A 314 -3.04 -24.17 -1.02
C VAL A 314 -2.43 -24.70 0.28
N CYS A 315 -1.74 -23.87 1.06
CA CYS A 315 -1.16 -24.29 2.33
C CYS A 315 -2.23 -24.67 3.36
N THR A 316 -3.35 -23.94 3.44
CA THR A 316 -4.46 -24.25 4.34
C THR A 316 -5.11 -25.61 4.01
N VAL A 317 -5.23 -25.96 2.73
CA VAL A 317 -5.86 -27.23 2.34
C VAL A 317 -4.87 -28.40 2.39
N VAL A 318 -3.58 -28.15 2.15
CA VAL A 318 -2.57 -29.23 2.01
C VAL A 318 -1.68 -29.34 3.24
N VAL A 319 -1.10 -28.24 3.73
CA VAL A 319 -0.10 -28.24 4.80
C VAL A 319 -0.75 -28.26 6.18
N LEU A 320 -1.77 -27.44 6.41
CA LEU A 320 -2.43 -27.32 7.71
C LEU A 320 -3.08 -28.62 8.19
N PRO A 321 -3.82 -29.40 7.35
CA PRO A 321 -4.34 -30.73 7.77
C PRO A 321 -3.22 -31.70 8.17
N ALA A 322 -2.09 -31.65 7.44
CA ALA A 322 -0.94 -32.48 7.76
C ALA A 322 -0.31 -32.11 9.12
N LEU A 323 -0.25 -30.81 9.44
CA LEU A 323 0.19 -30.30 10.75
C LEU A 323 -0.79 -30.72 11.87
N ILE A 324 -2.10 -30.46 11.72
CA ILE A 324 -3.11 -30.77 12.72
C ILE A 324 -3.11 -32.27 13.03
N LEU A 325 -3.13 -33.13 12.01
CA LEU A 325 -3.13 -34.59 12.22
C LEU A 325 -1.82 -35.12 12.83
N THR A 326 -0.69 -34.46 12.58
CA THR A 326 0.61 -34.85 13.15
C THR A 326 0.67 -34.52 14.64
N PHE A 327 0.07 -33.40 15.05
CA PHE A 327 0.07 -32.92 16.42
C PHE A 327 -1.27 -33.10 17.15
N ASP A 328 -2.20 -33.91 16.60
CA ASP A 328 -3.55 -34.09 17.14
C ASP A 328 -3.55 -34.52 18.62
N ARG A 329 -2.62 -35.39 19.03
CA ARG A 329 -2.47 -35.79 20.42
C ARG A 329 -2.14 -34.64 21.36
N GLN A 330 -1.25 -33.72 20.93
CA GLN A 330 -0.88 -32.54 21.71
C GLN A 330 -2.05 -31.53 21.77
N VAL A 331 -2.79 -31.36 20.65
CA VAL A 331 -3.98 -30.50 20.61
C VAL A 331 -5.04 -30.99 21.62
N GLU A 332 -5.28 -32.29 21.72
CA GLU A 332 -6.19 -32.89 22.68
C GLU A 332 -5.72 -32.74 24.13
N GLN A 333 -4.41 -32.93 24.38
CA GLN A 333 -3.85 -32.89 25.72
C GLN A 333 -3.92 -31.51 26.38
N TYR A 334 -3.82 -30.43 25.56
CA TYR A 334 -3.81 -29.05 26.02
C TYR A 334 -5.10 -28.29 25.72
N LYS A 335 -6.26 -28.99 25.77
CA LYS A 335 -7.58 -28.38 25.62
C LYS A 335 -7.96 -27.51 26.81
N HIS A 336 -8.56 -26.36 26.53
CA HIS A 336 -9.14 -25.45 27.49
C HIS A 336 -10.48 -24.89 27.00
N ARG A 337 -11.22 -24.23 27.88
CA ARG A 337 -12.50 -23.60 27.50
C ARG A 337 -12.25 -22.30 26.79
N THR A 338 -12.95 -22.06 25.68
CA THR A 338 -12.89 -20.78 24.94
C THR A 338 -13.46 -19.63 25.75
N VAL A 339 -12.81 -18.45 25.63
CA VAL A 339 -13.27 -17.21 26.29
C VAL A 339 -14.35 -16.53 25.44
N ILE A 340 -14.27 -16.68 24.10
CA ILE A 340 -15.24 -16.08 23.17
C ILE A 340 -16.56 -16.86 23.22
N PRO A 341 -17.66 -16.25 23.71
CA PRO A 341 -18.93 -16.93 23.83
C PRO A 341 -19.68 -17.02 22.51
N ARG A 342 -20.55 -18.00 22.38
CA ARG A 342 -21.57 -17.99 21.33
C ARG A 342 -22.57 -16.87 21.58
N LEU A 343 -22.88 -16.07 20.53
CA LEU A 343 -23.71 -14.87 20.67
C LEU A 343 -25.23 -15.19 20.64
N THR A 344 -25.70 -16.16 21.44
CA THR A 344 -27.09 -16.58 21.48
C THR A 344 -28.07 -15.44 21.77
N LYS A 345 -27.74 -14.55 22.73
CA LYS A 345 -28.59 -13.38 23.04
C LYS A 345 -28.71 -12.42 21.85
N LEU A 346 -27.62 -12.20 21.14
CA LEU A 346 -27.60 -11.34 19.95
C LEU A 346 -28.47 -11.95 18.82
N SER A 347 -28.45 -13.28 18.63
CA SER A 347 -29.25 -13.96 17.60
C SER A 347 -30.75 -13.76 17.80
N TYR A 348 -31.24 -13.86 19.05
CA TYR A 348 -32.63 -13.54 19.38
C TYR A 348 -32.98 -12.07 19.19
N PHE A 349 -32.07 -11.16 19.59
CA PHE A 349 -32.27 -9.71 19.44
C PHE A 349 -32.36 -9.32 17.94
N VAL A 350 -31.42 -9.77 17.13
CA VAL A 350 -31.35 -9.44 15.68
C VAL A 350 -32.59 -9.99 14.96
N SER A 351 -32.95 -11.26 15.20
CA SER A 351 -34.10 -11.87 14.54
C SER A 351 -35.46 -11.32 15.02
N GLY A 352 -35.52 -10.77 16.24
CA GLY A 352 -36.72 -10.11 16.78
C GLY A 352 -36.91 -8.67 16.25
N HIS A 353 -35.85 -7.95 15.90
CA HIS A 353 -35.90 -6.53 15.54
C HIS A 353 -35.33 -6.27 14.13
N ALA A 354 -35.37 -7.23 13.22
CA ALA A 354 -34.70 -7.14 11.93
C ALA A 354 -35.11 -5.89 11.10
N LYS A 355 -36.41 -5.55 11.04
CA LYS A 355 -36.87 -4.35 10.32
C LYS A 355 -36.29 -3.06 10.90
N THR A 356 -36.29 -2.95 12.22
CA THR A 356 -35.76 -1.79 12.93
C THR A 356 -34.26 -1.65 12.75
N ILE A 357 -33.51 -2.76 12.82
CA ILE A 357 -32.04 -2.79 12.62
C ILE A 357 -31.69 -2.29 11.22
N VAL A 358 -32.33 -2.85 10.18
CA VAL A 358 -32.06 -2.45 8.79
C VAL A 358 -32.46 -0.99 8.56
N ALA A 359 -33.60 -0.53 9.09
CA ALA A 359 -34.03 0.85 8.96
C ALA A 359 -33.05 1.83 9.63
N ILE A 360 -32.64 1.57 10.87
CA ILE A 360 -31.64 2.38 11.58
C ILE A 360 -30.31 2.39 10.83
N PHE A 361 -29.87 1.24 10.34
CA PHE A 361 -28.63 1.14 9.59
C PHE A 361 -28.64 1.96 8.32
N LEU A 362 -29.73 1.92 7.54
CA LEU A 362 -29.90 2.74 6.33
C LEU A 362 -29.89 4.24 6.64
N VAL A 363 -30.53 4.66 7.74
CA VAL A 363 -30.50 6.07 8.18
C VAL A 363 -29.08 6.49 8.59
N LEU A 364 -28.36 5.64 9.34
CA LEU A 364 -26.98 5.92 9.75
C LEU A 364 -26.01 5.93 8.57
N LEU A 365 -26.24 5.15 7.53
CA LEU A 365 -25.37 5.07 6.37
C LEU A 365 -25.31 6.40 5.59
N VAL A 366 -26.42 7.15 5.50
CA VAL A 366 -26.49 8.38 4.71
C VAL A 366 -25.43 9.42 5.10
N PRO A 367 -25.30 9.83 6.38
CA PRO A 367 -24.28 10.81 6.76
C PRO A 367 -22.86 10.31 6.49
N PHE A 368 -22.57 9.01 6.66
CA PHE A 368 -21.24 8.47 6.37
C PHE A 368 -20.95 8.38 4.87
N ALA A 369 -21.93 8.07 4.03
CA ALA A 369 -21.78 8.10 2.58
C ALA A 369 -21.50 9.51 2.05
N ILE A 370 -22.10 10.54 2.65
CA ILE A 370 -21.81 11.94 2.32
C ILE A 370 -20.41 12.33 2.84
N ALA A 371 -20.07 11.91 4.06
CA ALA A 371 -18.79 12.20 4.68
C ALA A 371 -17.62 11.56 3.90
N GLN A 372 -17.78 10.32 3.40
CA GLN A 372 -16.79 9.66 2.56
C GLN A 372 -16.38 10.50 1.34
N GLN A 373 -17.36 11.14 0.67
CA GLN A 373 -17.10 11.99 -0.50
C GLN A 373 -16.41 13.32 -0.16
N LYS A 374 -16.43 13.71 1.11
CA LYS A 374 -15.83 14.95 1.62
C LYS A 374 -14.56 14.71 2.43
N THR A 375 -14.13 13.48 2.55
CA THR A 375 -12.87 13.17 3.24
C THR A 375 -11.71 13.69 2.40
N GLU A 376 -10.90 14.53 3.01
CA GLU A 376 -9.73 15.12 2.38
C GLU A 376 -8.62 14.09 2.21
N VAL A 377 -7.94 14.17 1.07
CA VAL A 377 -6.83 13.28 0.70
C VAL A 377 -5.60 14.14 0.41
N TYR A 378 -4.45 13.72 0.90
CA TYR A 378 -3.16 14.35 0.58
C TYR A 378 -2.30 13.42 -0.29
N TYR A 379 -1.46 14.05 -1.13
CA TYR A 379 -0.65 13.37 -2.13
C TYR A 379 0.85 13.49 -1.88
N THR A 380 1.26 14.38 -0.97
CA THR A 380 2.65 14.60 -0.59
C THR A 380 3.20 13.38 0.16
N LEU A 381 4.16 12.71 -0.45
CA LEU A 381 4.76 11.50 0.12
C LEU A 381 5.63 11.81 1.34
N PHE A 382 6.34 12.94 1.29
CA PHE A 382 7.28 13.35 2.34
C PHE A 382 6.59 13.82 3.61
N ASP A 383 5.38 14.38 3.51
CA ASP A 383 4.58 14.75 4.68
C ASP A 383 4.15 13.52 5.49
N SER A 384 4.15 12.34 4.86
CA SER A 384 3.85 11.06 5.54
C SER A 384 5.04 10.45 6.29
N LEU A 385 6.23 11.04 6.18
CA LEU A 385 7.45 10.60 6.84
C LEU A 385 7.71 11.38 8.13
N PRO A 386 8.41 10.81 9.11
CA PRO A 386 8.83 11.56 10.30
C PRO A 386 9.64 12.79 9.92
N GLN A 387 9.23 13.96 10.42
CA GLN A 387 9.85 15.24 10.08
C GLN A 387 11.24 15.45 10.69
N ASP A 388 11.68 14.55 11.56
CA ASP A 388 13.01 14.51 12.17
C ASP A 388 14.03 13.68 11.37
N LEU A 389 13.64 13.11 10.23
CA LEU A 389 14.57 12.42 9.32
C LEU A 389 15.59 13.41 8.75
N THR A 390 16.85 12.96 8.68
CA THR A 390 17.98 13.83 8.27
C THR A 390 17.78 14.41 6.87
N GLY A 391 17.25 13.60 5.94
CA GLY A 391 16.96 14.05 4.57
C GLY A 391 15.86 15.12 4.51
N ILE A 392 14.81 15.00 5.34
CA ILE A 392 13.73 15.98 5.41
C ILE A 392 14.23 17.28 6.06
N VAL A 393 14.99 17.18 7.15
CA VAL A 393 15.62 18.35 7.79
C VAL A 393 16.53 19.06 6.80
N GLY A 394 17.34 18.32 6.04
CA GLY A 394 18.20 18.88 5.00
C GLY A 394 17.43 19.57 3.88
N THR A 395 16.35 18.97 3.40
CA THR A 395 15.49 19.57 2.35
C THR A 395 14.76 20.83 2.85
N ASN A 396 14.25 20.81 4.09
CA ASN A 396 13.64 21.99 4.69
C ASN A 396 14.65 23.13 4.84
N LYS A 397 15.91 22.81 5.16
CA LYS A 397 17.00 23.78 5.29
C LYS A 397 17.34 24.45 3.95
N LEU A 398 17.30 23.70 2.85
CA LEU A 398 17.43 24.26 1.49
C LEU A 398 16.32 25.27 1.20
N GLY A 399 15.07 24.95 1.58
CA GLY A 399 13.95 25.87 1.43
C GLY A 399 14.11 27.16 2.27
N GLU A 400 14.57 27.04 3.51
CA GLU A 400 14.74 28.18 4.42
C GLU A 400 15.89 29.11 4.02
N ASP A 401 17.04 28.56 3.67
CA ASP A 401 18.26 29.32 3.40
C ASP A 401 18.37 29.81 1.96
N PHE A 402 17.94 28.99 0.99
CA PHE A 402 18.10 29.27 -0.45
C PHE A 402 16.78 29.56 -1.16
N GLY A 403 15.64 29.43 -0.52
CA GLY A 403 14.32 29.59 -1.15
C GLY A 403 13.94 28.44 -2.09
N MET A 404 14.68 27.34 -2.05
CA MET A 404 14.47 26.15 -2.88
C MET A 404 13.53 25.18 -2.16
N THR A 405 12.23 25.51 -2.10
CA THR A 405 11.22 24.61 -1.50
C THR A 405 10.88 23.48 -2.45
N THR A 406 10.69 23.80 -3.74
CA THR A 406 10.51 22.83 -4.82
C THR A 406 11.27 23.29 -6.03
N SER A 407 12.08 22.42 -6.65
CA SER A 407 12.80 22.71 -7.88
C SER A 407 12.14 22.00 -9.06
N HIS A 408 11.97 22.74 -10.16
CA HIS A 408 11.45 22.24 -11.42
C HIS A 408 12.57 22.18 -12.44
N PHE A 409 12.66 21.08 -13.15
CA PHE A 409 13.58 20.87 -14.27
C PHE A 409 12.77 20.96 -15.56
N ILE A 410 13.12 21.92 -16.40
CA ILE A 410 12.46 22.17 -17.68
C ILE A 410 13.44 21.81 -18.78
N LEU A 411 13.02 20.94 -19.67
CA LEU A 411 13.81 20.45 -20.78
C LEU A 411 13.19 20.94 -22.09
N VAL A 412 13.93 21.77 -22.80
CA VAL A 412 13.57 22.27 -24.14
C VAL A 412 14.61 21.83 -25.15
N HIS A 413 14.22 21.68 -26.42
CA HIS A 413 15.15 21.24 -27.45
C HIS A 413 16.29 22.24 -27.69
N ASP A 414 17.46 21.75 -28.05
CA ASP A 414 18.68 22.54 -28.24
C ASP A 414 18.70 23.37 -29.54
N ASP A 415 17.75 23.14 -30.44
CA ASP A 415 17.52 23.93 -31.64
C ASP A 415 16.90 25.30 -31.38
N LEU A 416 16.40 25.57 -30.17
CA LEU A 416 15.97 26.89 -29.73
C LEU A 416 17.15 27.83 -29.64
N THR A 417 16.97 29.06 -30.17
CA THR A 417 17.99 30.11 -30.09
C THR A 417 18.14 30.61 -28.65
N ALA A 418 19.33 31.13 -28.30
CA ALA A 418 19.60 31.72 -26.99
C ALA A 418 18.59 32.81 -26.61
N SER A 419 18.11 33.61 -27.60
CA SER A 419 17.07 34.62 -27.36
C SER A 419 15.74 33.99 -26.96
N GLN A 420 15.32 32.92 -27.64
CA GLN A 420 14.05 32.23 -27.30
C GLN A 420 14.10 31.62 -25.92
N VAL A 421 15.23 31.04 -25.53
CA VAL A 421 15.43 30.50 -24.19
C VAL A 421 15.46 31.60 -23.14
N SER A 422 16.12 32.74 -23.42
CA SER A 422 16.14 33.89 -22.52
C SER A 422 14.73 34.50 -22.34
N ASP A 423 13.98 34.70 -23.44
CA ASP A 423 12.61 35.20 -23.39
C ASP A 423 11.70 34.25 -22.59
N LEU A 424 11.88 32.93 -22.75
CA LEU A 424 11.16 31.91 -21.96
C LEU A 424 11.55 31.99 -20.46
N CYS A 425 12.81 32.16 -20.13
CA CYS A 425 13.26 32.33 -18.74
C CYS A 425 12.64 33.57 -18.10
N ASP A 426 12.53 34.68 -18.83
CA ASP A 426 11.92 35.93 -18.36
C ASP A 426 10.40 35.71 -18.10
N GLU A 427 9.69 34.99 -19.00
CA GLU A 427 8.28 34.64 -18.81
C GLU A 427 8.10 33.73 -17.60
N LEU A 428 8.97 32.74 -17.41
CA LEU A 428 8.92 31.82 -16.29
C LEU A 428 9.19 32.50 -14.93
N ASP A 429 10.08 33.51 -14.91
CA ASP A 429 10.40 34.28 -13.70
C ASP A 429 9.22 35.17 -13.25
N GLU A 430 8.33 35.56 -14.18
CA GLU A 430 7.09 36.30 -13.88
C GLU A 430 5.96 35.41 -13.28
N VAL A 431 6.10 34.08 -13.35
CA VAL A 431 5.08 33.15 -12.82
C VAL A 431 5.05 33.22 -11.28
N ASP A 432 3.84 33.33 -10.72
CA ASP A 432 3.65 33.52 -9.29
C ASP A 432 4.27 32.39 -8.45
N GLY A 433 5.10 32.76 -7.48
CA GLY A 433 5.77 31.82 -6.57
C GLY A 433 7.12 31.30 -7.09
N ILE A 434 7.52 31.59 -8.32
CA ILE A 434 8.90 31.34 -8.79
C ILE A 434 9.84 32.32 -8.08
N THR A 435 10.95 31.81 -7.61
CA THR A 435 11.96 32.60 -6.87
C THR A 435 13.22 32.82 -7.67
N GLN A 436 13.52 31.94 -8.61
CA GLN A 436 14.70 32.02 -9.46
C GLN A 436 14.54 31.10 -10.67
N VAL A 437 14.97 31.58 -11.83
CA VAL A 437 15.10 30.76 -13.05
C VAL A 437 16.56 30.84 -13.53
N VAL A 438 17.15 29.68 -13.79
CA VAL A 438 18.56 29.53 -14.18
C VAL A 438 18.65 28.65 -15.43
N SER A 439 19.33 29.17 -16.48
CA SER A 439 19.68 28.42 -17.69
C SER A 439 21.09 28.75 -18.13
N LEU A 440 21.64 27.96 -19.06
CA LEU A 440 22.93 28.30 -19.68
C LEU A 440 22.90 29.71 -20.30
N ASP A 441 21.86 29.98 -21.06
CA ASP A 441 21.70 31.22 -21.82
C ASP A 441 21.45 32.45 -20.90
N SER A 442 20.82 32.24 -19.71
CA SER A 442 20.64 33.29 -18.69
C SER A 442 21.95 33.64 -17.97
N ILE A 443 22.82 32.67 -17.71
CA ILE A 443 24.13 32.89 -17.06
C ILE A 443 25.12 33.57 -18.00
N THR A 444 25.14 33.16 -19.27
CA THR A 444 26.14 33.63 -20.22
C THR A 444 25.74 34.94 -20.92
N GLY A 445 24.43 35.18 -21.07
CA GLY A 445 23.89 36.32 -21.79
C GLY A 445 24.06 36.23 -23.32
N PRO A 446 23.30 37.03 -24.08
CA PRO A 446 23.35 37.00 -25.53
C PRO A 446 24.69 37.48 -26.05
N GLY A 447 25.47 36.57 -26.64
CA GLY A 447 26.75 36.86 -27.28
C GLY A 447 28.01 36.40 -26.54
N PHE A 448 27.83 35.64 -25.44
CA PHE A 448 28.93 34.95 -24.80
C PHE A 448 29.30 33.70 -25.60
N ASP A 449 30.59 33.49 -25.83
CA ASP A 449 31.08 32.30 -26.51
C ASP A 449 31.08 31.11 -25.51
N THR A 450 30.13 30.20 -25.66
CA THR A 450 29.96 29.04 -24.78
C THR A 450 31.18 28.10 -24.79
N GLU A 451 32.07 28.19 -25.82
CA GLU A 451 33.35 27.44 -25.87
C GLU A 451 34.30 27.84 -24.74
N LEU A 452 34.04 28.95 -24.03
CA LEU A 452 34.85 29.42 -22.90
C LEU A 452 34.44 28.78 -21.56
N LEU A 453 33.30 28.09 -21.51
CA LEU A 453 32.86 27.39 -20.31
C LEU A 453 33.55 26.01 -20.18
N PRO A 454 33.82 25.55 -18.95
CA PRO A 454 34.27 24.17 -18.75
C PRO A 454 33.26 23.15 -19.29
N ASP A 455 33.76 22.09 -19.95
CA ASP A 455 32.91 21.01 -20.46
C ASP A 455 31.97 20.45 -19.40
N SER A 456 32.41 20.39 -18.15
CA SER A 456 31.63 19.93 -17.01
C SER A 456 30.40 20.78 -16.68
N VAL A 457 30.42 22.07 -17.02
CA VAL A 457 29.25 22.97 -16.86
C VAL A 457 28.33 22.84 -18.05
N MET A 458 28.89 22.70 -19.25
CA MET A 458 28.10 22.47 -20.46
C MET A 458 27.29 21.19 -20.39
N GLU A 459 27.90 20.10 -19.98
CA GLU A 459 27.21 18.78 -19.84
C GLU A 459 26.05 18.81 -18.85
N ILE A 460 26.08 19.69 -17.84
CA ILE A 460 25.01 19.84 -16.86
C ILE A 460 23.82 20.61 -17.43
N LEU A 461 24.07 21.60 -18.29
CA LEU A 461 23.06 22.54 -18.77
C LEU A 461 22.57 22.24 -20.20
N GLN A 462 23.33 21.46 -20.98
CA GLN A 462 22.95 21.03 -22.32
C GLN A 462 23.50 19.64 -22.65
N SER A 463 22.62 18.69 -22.85
CA SER A 463 22.95 17.28 -23.18
C SER A 463 21.81 16.61 -23.94
N GLY A 464 22.11 15.52 -24.68
CA GLY A 464 21.11 14.68 -25.33
C GLY A 464 20.17 15.38 -26.33
N GLY A 465 20.54 16.56 -26.87
CA GLY A 465 19.67 17.37 -27.72
C GLY A 465 18.69 18.27 -26.96
N TYR A 466 18.90 18.44 -25.65
CA TYR A 466 18.09 19.30 -24.79
C TYR A 466 18.93 20.36 -24.08
N LYS A 467 18.30 21.51 -23.81
CA LYS A 467 18.78 22.54 -22.87
C LYS A 467 17.97 22.43 -21.58
N LEU A 468 18.66 22.48 -20.46
CA LEU A 468 18.07 22.45 -19.12
C LEU A 468 17.85 23.87 -18.60
N ILE A 469 16.63 24.13 -18.12
CA ILE A 469 16.27 25.32 -17.36
C ILE A 469 15.84 24.84 -15.96
N LEU A 470 16.45 25.40 -14.92
CA LEU A 470 16.09 25.14 -13.53
C LEU A 470 15.25 26.29 -13.01
N ALA A 471 14.04 26.02 -12.56
CA ALA A 471 13.16 26.99 -11.93
C ALA A 471 12.86 26.58 -10.48
N ASN A 472 13.18 27.47 -9.54
CA ASN A 472 12.93 27.23 -8.11
C ASN A 472 11.62 27.89 -7.68
N SER A 473 10.81 27.16 -6.92
CA SER A 473 9.52 27.60 -6.40
C SER A 473 9.54 27.70 -4.88
N SER A 474 8.87 28.74 -4.36
CA SER A 474 8.58 28.87 -2.92
C SER A 474 7.38 28.03 -2.46
N TYR A 475 6.62 27.47 -3.38
CA TYR A 475 5.44 26.65 -3.08
C TYR A 475 5.81 25.23 -2.73
N LYS A 476 5.04 24.64 -1.82
CA LYS A 476 5.18 23.23 -1.45
C LYS A 476 4.49 22.33 -2.47
N THR A 477 5.11 21.19 -2.74
CA THR A 477 4.57 20.09 -3.56
C THR A 477 3.19 19.67 -3.09
N GLY A 478 2.29 19.31 -4.02
CA GLY A 478 0.96 18.77 -3.72
C GLY A 478 -0.07 19.80 -3.25
N THR A 479 0.21 21.11 -3.37
CA THR A 479 -0.74 22.19 -3.09
C THR A 479 -1.40 22.69 -4.38
N ASP A 480 -2.58 23.29 -4.27
CA ASP A 480 -3.24 23.92 -5.42
C ASP A 480 -2.40 25.05 -6.03
N ALA A 481 -1.62 25.76 -5.20
CA ALA A 481 -0.76 26.83 -5.64
C ALA A 481 0.32 26.32 -6.63
N ILE A 482 1.05 25.25 -6.27
CA ILE A 482 2.08 24.69 -7.17
C ILE A 482 1.45 24.02 -8.40
N ASN A 483 0.27 23.41 -8.27
CA ASN A 483 -0.41 22.79 -9.41
C ASN A 483 -0.85 23.82 -10.45
N ASN A 484 -1.32 25.00 -10.00
CA ASN A 484 -1.66 26.13 -10.87
C ASN A 484 -0.39 26.72 -11.51
N GLN A 485 0.68 26.92 -10.71
CA GLN A 485 1.99 27.37 -11.19
C GLN A 485 2.52 26.46 -12.29
N LEU A 486 2.54 25.13 -12.07
CA LEU A 486 2.99 24.16 -13.07
C LEU A 486 2.13 24.17 -14.35
N THR A 487 0.84 24.47 -14.24
CA THR A 487 -0.03 24.62 -15.41
C THR A 487 0.38 25.85 -16.23
N GLU A 488 0.57 26.99 -15.58
CA GLU A 488 1.00 28.24 -16.22
C GLU A 488 2.39 28.09 -16.85
N MET A 489 3.35 27.50 -16.11
CA MET A 489 4.69 27.21 -16.63
C MET A 489 4.64 26.30 -17.87
N ASN A 490 3.82 25.26 -17.82
CA ASN A 490 3.68 24.33 -18.96
C ASN A 490 3.10 25.05 -20.19
N ASP A 491 2.15 25.97 -20.00
CA ASP A 491 1.59 26.78 -21.09
C ASP A 491 2.67 27.67 -21.72
N CYS A 492 3.54 28.33 -20.93
CA CYS A 492 4.67 29.10 -21.41
C CYS A 492 5.67 28.23 -22.20
N ILE A 493 6.03 27.06 -21.66
CA ILE A 493 6.95 26.12 -22.31
C ILE A 493 6.40 25.63 -23.65
N LYS A 494 5.14 25.16 -23.67
CA LYS A 494 4.49 24.61 -24.89
C LYS A 494 4.24 25.69 -25.97
N ALA A 495 4.21 26.98 -25.61
CA ALA A 495 4.11 28.06 -26.57
C ALA A 495 5.42 28.27 -27.35
N VAL A 496 6.56 28.00 -26.75
CA VAL A 496 7.89 28.15 -27.35
C VAL A 496 8.37 26.82 -27.94
N ASP A 497 8.23 25.74 -27.21
CA ASP A 497 8.57 24.36 -27.58
C ASP A 497 7.41 23.40 -27.31
N PRO A 498 6.61 23.02 -28.32
CA PRO A 498 5.49 22.08 -28.15
C PRO A 498 5.90 20.69 -27.59
N ALA A 499 7.16 20.32 -27.72
CA ALA A 499 7.70 19.07 -27.19
C ALA A 499 8.51 19.25 -25.90
N GLY A 500 8.75 20.48 -25.47
CA GLY A 500 9.41 20.79 -24.19
C GLY A 500 8.62 20.19 -23.01
N VAL A 501 9.31 19.71 -21.99
CA VAL A 501 8.70 19.03 -20.85
C VAL A 501 9.18 19.64 -19.53
N ILE A 502 8.34 19.56 -18.51
CA ILE A 502 8.66 19.93 -17.14
C ILE A 502 8.64 18.67 -16.26
N THR A 503 9.67 18.50 -15.45
CA THR A 503 9.82 17.35 -14.54
C THR A 503 10.34 17.77 -13.17
N GLY A 504 10.60 16.82 -12.31
CA GLY A 504 10.93 16.99 -10.90
C GLY A 504 9.74 16.67 -9.99
N GLU A 505 9.98 16.70 -8.69
CA GLU A 505 9.03 16.26 -7.67
C GLU A 505 7.65 16.94 -7.79
N GLY A 506 7.62 18.25 -8.06
CA GLY A 506 6.38 19.01 -8.19
C GLY A 506 5.52 18.54 -9.36
N ALA A 507 6.13 18.40 -10.56
CA ALA A 507 5.44 17.96 -11.77
C ALA A 507 4.98 16.50 -11.64
N MET A 508 5.85 15.60 -11.15
CA MET A 508 5.49 14.20 -10.92
C MET A 508 4.38 14.05 -9.89
N THR A 509 4.34 14.89 -8.84
CA THR A 509 3.26 14.87 -7.85
C THR A 509 1.94 15.36 -8.43
N LYS A 510 1.96 16.38 -9.30
CA LYS A 510 0.76 16.82 -10.03
C LYS A 510 0.19 15.71 -10.90
N ASP A 511 1.04 15.05 -11.68
CA ASP A 511 0.65 13.90 -12.51
C ASP A 511 0.12 12.75 -11.64
N LEU A 512 0.72 12.51 -10.47
CA LEU A 512 0.24 11.53 -9.50
C LEU A 512 -1.18 11.82 -9.02
N ILE A 513 -1.51 13.10 -8.74
CA ILE A 513 -2.86 13.53 -8.35
C ILE A 513 -3.86 13.17 -9.46
N GLU A 514 -3.57 13.58 -10.70
CA GLU A 514 -4.45 13.38 -11.85
C GLU A 514 -4.68 11.89 -12.14
N VAL A 515 -3.62 11.07 -12.09
CA VAL A 515 -3.70 9.62 -12.30
C VAL A 515 -4.46 8.94 -11.15
N ALA A 516 -4.19 9.32 -9.90
CA ALA A 516 -4.80 8.70 -8.72
C ALA A 516 -6.32 8.93 -8.67
N ASP A 517 -6.81 10.12 -9.04
CA ASP A 517 -8.25 10.43 -9.06
C ASP A 517 -9.01 9.56 -10.07
N VAL A 518 -8.43 9.33 -11.25
CA VAL A 518 -8.99 8.45 -12.27
C VAL A 518 -8.94 6.98 -11.81
N ASP A 519 -7.83 6.57 -11.24
CA ASP A 519 -7.62 5.21 -10.76
C ASP A 519 -8.56 4.83 -9.63
N PHE A 520 -8.83 5.76 -8.69
CA PHE A 520 -9.77 5.53 -7.59
C PHE A 520 -11.17 5.13 -8.11
N ALA A 521 -11.69 5.85 -9.09
CA ALA A 521 -12.99 5.56 -9.68
C ALA A 521 -13.00 4.21 -10.43
N HIS A 522 -11.97 3.94 -11.22
CA HIS A 522 -11.87 2.72 -12.02
C HIS A 522 -11.73 1.46 -11.15
N VAL A 523 -10.83 1.47 -10.17
CA VAL A 523 -10.58 0.33 -9.28
C VAL A 523 -11.83 -0.03 -8.49
N ASN A 524 -12.54 0.96 -7.96
CA ASN A 524 -13.76 0.72 -7.20
C ASN A 524 -14.84 0.01 -8.04
N VAL A 525 -15.06 0.48 -9.27
CA VAL A 525 -16.02 -0.15 -10.19
C VAL A 525 -15.60 -1.58 -10.55
N TRP A 526 -14.33 -1.79 -10.94
CA TRP A 526 -13.86 -3.10 -11.34
C TRP A 526 -13.85 -4.12 -10.20
N SER A 527 -13.51 -3.70 -8.96
CA SER A 527 -13.54 -4.58 -7.79
C SER A 527 -14.96 -5.02 -7.44
N ILE A 528 -15.92 -4.11 -7.44
CA ILE A 528 -17.34 -4.41 -7.21
C ILE A 528 -17.86 -5.38 -8.28
N LEU A 529 -17.61 -5.11 -9.56
CA LEU A 529 -18.07 -5.96 -10.67
C LEU A 529 -17.46 -7.36 -10.61
N ALA A 530 -16.16 -7.47 -10.34
CA ALA A 530 -15.47 -8.76 -10.23
C ALA A 530 -16.04 -9.59 -9.07
N VAL A 531 -16.20 -9.00 -7.89
CA VAL A 531 -16.76 -9.68 -6.72
C VAL A 531 -18.22 -10.07 -6.94
N LEU A 532 -19.05 -9.17 -7.49
CA LEU A 532 -20.45 -9.49 -7.86
C LEU A 532 -20.52 -10.68 -8.80
N LEU A 533 -19.68 -10.71 -9.84
CA LEU A 533 -19.67 -11.81 -10.81
C LEU A 533 -19.33 -13.16 -10.15
N ILE A 534 -18.27 -13.18 -9.33
CA ILE A 534 -17.82 -14.42 -8.68
C ILE A 534 -18.87 -14.94 -7.69
N ILE A 535 -19.47 -14.07 -6.88
CA ILE A 535 -20.52 -14.46 -5.94
C ILE A 535 -21.77 -14.94 -6.71
N THR A 536 -22.12 -14.28 -7.82
CA THR A 536 -23.24 -14.70 -8.70
C THR A 536 -23.02 -16.13 -9.21
N LEU A 537 -21.82 -16.43 -9.70
CA LEU A 537 -21.47 -17.77 -10.19
C LEU A 537 -21.46 -18.81 -9.05
N SER A 538 -20.97 -18.43 -7.87
CA SER A 538 -20.84 -19.33 -6.71
C SER A 538 -22.20 -19.71 -6.13
N PHE A 539 -23.08 -18.73 -5.92
CA PHE A 539 -24.41 -18.96 -5.35
C PHE A 539 -25.50 -19.22 -6.39
N LYS A 540 -25.19 -19.02 -7.68
CA LYS A 540 -26.17 -19.09 -8.77
C LYS A 540 -27.40 -18.22 -8.49
N SER A 541 -27.18 -17.04 -7.96
CA SER A 541 -28.20 -16.09 -7.49
C SER A 541 -27.84 -14.69 -7.98
N ILE A 542 -28.85 -13.85 -8.23
CA ILE A 542 -28.68 -12.44 -8.58
C ILE A 542 -28.81 -11.55 -7.33
N SER A 543 -29.70 -11.88 -6.41
CA SER A 543 -29.97 -11.05 -5.23
C SER A 543 -28.93 -11.19 -4.13
N ILE A 544 -28.38 -12.39 -3.92
CA ILE A 544 -27.37 -12.63 -2.88
C ILE A 544 -26.13 -11.77 -3.11
N PRO A 545 -25.48 -11.75 -4.30
CA PRO A 545 -24.32 -10.91 -4.56
C PRO A 545 -24.57 -9.44 -4.26
N VAL A 546 -25.70 -8.90 -4.72
CA VAL A 546 -26.07 -7.48 -4.49
C VAL A 546 -26.20 -7.20 -2.99
N LEU A 547 -26.81 -8.09 -2.23
CA LEU A 547 -26.99 -7.92 -0.79
C LEU A 547 -25.64 -7.97 -0.05
N LEU A 548 -24.75 -8.91 -0.41
CA LEU A 548 -23.45 -9.08 0.22
C LEU A 548 -22.55 -7.89 -0.08
N VAL A 549 -22.42 -7.51 -1.35
CA VAL A 549 -21.58 -6.37 -1.76
C VAL A 549 -22.11 -5.07 -1.17
N ALA A 550 -23.44 -4.83 -1.21
CA ALA A 550 -24.03 -3.63 -0.59
C ALA A 550 -23.76 -3.55 0.93
N SER A 551 -23.74 -4.69 1.64
CA SER A 551 -23.42 -4.72 3.08
C SER A 551 -21.96 -4.35 3.35
N ILE A 552 -21.03 -4.76 2.48
CA ILE A 552 -19.60 -4.49 2.63
C ILE A 552 -19.30 -3.05 2.19
N GLU A 553 -19.87 -2.59 1.07
CA GLU A 553 -19.75 -1.19 0.61
C GLU A 553 -20.28 -0.21 1.66
N ALA A 554 -21.37 -0.56 2.33
CA ALA A 554 -21.87 0.23 3.45
C ALA A 554 -20.85 0.28 4.63
N ALA A 555 -20.18 -0.82 4.92
CA ALA A 555 -19.11 -0.86 5.92
C ALA A 555 -17.89 -0.03 5.50
N ILE A 556 -17.52 -0.06 4.21
CA ILE A 556 -16.44 0.77 3.63
C ILE A 556 -16.82 2.24 3.73
N ALA A 557 -18.05 2.61 3.37
CA ALA A 557 -18.54 4.00 3.44
C ALA A 557 -18.49 4.54 4.89
N ILE A 558 -18.86 3.73 5.88
CA ILE A 558 -18.74 4.10 7.29
C ILE A 558 -17.26 4.29 7.65
N ASN A 559 -16.40 3.36 7.27
CA ASN A 559 -14.96 3.41 7.56
C ASN A 559 -14.30 4.64 6.95
N MET A 560 -14.54 4.91 5.68
CA MET A 560 -13.96 6.04 4.94
C MET A 560 -14.60 7.38 5.29
N GLY A 561 -15.82 7.38 5.84
CA GLY A 561 -16.48 8.60 6.29
C GLY A 561 -16.05 9.09 7.68
N ILE A 562 -15.48 8.23 8.53
CA ILE A 562 -15.02 8.62 9.88
C ILE A 562 -13.95 9.73 9.83
N PRO A 563 -12.93 9.71 8.94
CA PRO A 563 -11.91 10.75 8.87
C PRO A 563 -12.48 12.16 8.68
N TYR A 564 -13.55 12.34 7.91
CA TYR A 564 -14.24 13.62 7.78
C TYR A 564 -14.71 14.17 9.13
N PHE A 565 -15.29 13.32 9.99
CA PHE A 565 -15.78 13.77 11.31
C PHE A 565 -14.64 14.00 12.32
N THR A 566 -13.49 13.36 12.12
CA THR A 566 -12.30 13.54 12.99
C THR A 566 -11.37 14.64 12.49
N GLY A 567 -11.62 15.21 11.30
CA GLY A 567 -10.73 16.19 10.67
C GLY A 567 -9.37 15.61 10.26
N THR A 568 -9.32 14.30 9.98
CA THR A 568 -8.09 13.60 9.60
C THR A 568 -8.02 13.49 8.08
N GLN A 569 -6.93 13.94 7.48
CA GLN A 569 -6.64 13.73 6.06
C GLN A 569 -6.10 12.31 5.84
N LEU A 570 -6.36 11.74 4.68
CA LEU A 570 -5.89 10.40 4.33
C LEU A 570 -4.83 10.45 3.23
N PRO A 571 -3.78 9.63 3.29
CA PRO A 571 -2.88 9.47 2.15
C PRO A 571 -3.65 8.86 0.96
N PHE A 572 -3.39 9.34 -0.25
CA PHE A 572 -4.10 8.92 -1.47
C PHE A 572 -4.08 7.40 -1.69
N ILE A 573 -2.93 6.76 -1.44
CA ILE A 573 -2.77 5.30 -1.56
C ILE A 573 -3.74 4.57 -0.62
N ALA A 574 -3.90 5.08 0.62
CA ALA A 574 -4.80 4.47 1.58
C ALA A 574 -6.26 4.52 1.09
N SER A 575 -6.69 5.64 0.49
CA SER A 575 -8.04 5.80 -0.02
C SER A 575 -8.36 4.85 -1.18
N ILE A 576 -7.40 4.63 -2.09
CA ILE A 576 -7.57 3.74 -3.24
C ILE A 576 -7.57 2.27 -2.81
N VAL A 577 -6.59 1.88 -1.99
CA VAL A 577 -6.32 0.47 -1.68
C VAL A 577 -7.29 -0.08 -0.64
N ILE A 578 -7.79 0.75 0.29
CA ILE A 578 -8.64 0.29 1.39
C ILE A 578 -9.97 -0.30 0.91
N GLY A 579 -10.59 0.28 -0.11
CA GLY A 579 -11.84 -0.21 -0.68
C GLY A 579 -11.71 -1.65 -1.16
N THR A 580 -10.71 -1.92 -1.98
CA THR A 580 -10.44 -3.26 -2.54
C THR A 580 -9.99 -4.26 -1.47
N ILE A 581 -9.11 -3.84 -0.55
CA ILE A 581 -8.65 -4.70 0.54
C ILE A 581 -9.80 -5.06 1.47
N GLN A 582 -10.59 -4.09 1.91
CA GLN A 582 -11.71 -4.34 2.81
C GLN A 582 -12.79 -5.18 2.14
N LEU A 583 -13.12 -4.89 0.87
CA LEU A 583 -14.05 -5.69 0.08
C LEU A 583 -13.54 -7.14 -0.05
N GLY A 584 -12.29 -7.34 -0.47
CA GLY A 584 -11.70 -8.66 -0.68
C GLY A 584 -11.53 -9.46 0.62
N ALA A 585 -11.09 -8.83 1.70
CA ALA A 585 -10.77 -9.52 2.95
C ALA A 585 -11.98 -9.77 3.86
N THR A 586 -13.11 -9.05 3.69
CA THR A 586 -14.27 -9.19 4.59
C THR A 586 -15.48 -9.83 3.93
N VAL A 587 -15.47 -10.02 2.61
CA VAL A 587 -16.54 -10.73 1.88
C VAL A 587 -16.70 -12.18 2.37
N ASP A 588 -15.62 -12.79 2.85
CA ASP A 588 -15.56 -14.16 3.34
C ASP A 588 -16.51 -14.40 4.51
N TYR A 589 -16.65 -13.45 5.43
CA TYR A 589 -17.61 -13.51 6.53
C TYR A 589 -19.05 -13.51 6.03
N SER A 590 -19.32 -12.71 5.01
CA SER A 590 -20.64 -12.61 4.38
C SER A 590 -21.01 -13.91 3.65
N ILE A 591 -20.06 -14.52 2.94
CA ILE A 591 -20.20 -15.79 2.24
C ILE A 591 -20.49 -16.92 3.26
N LEU A 592 -19.70 -16.98 4.35
CA LEU A 592 -19.91 -17.97 5.43
C LEU A 592 -21.32 -17.86 6.01
N MET A 593 -21.73 -16.65 6.40
CA MET A 593 -23.04 -16.37 6.98
C MET A 593 -24.18 -16.80 6.04
N THR A 594 -24.05 -16.43 4.75
CA THR A 594 -25.08 -16.72 3.74
C THR A 594 -25.14 -18.20 3.38
N THR A 595 -23.99 -18.87 3.27
CA THR A 595 -23.94 -20.32 3.03
C THR A 595 -24.62 -21.09 4.18
N ARG A 596 -24.32 -20.70 5.43
CA ARG A 596 -24.98 -21.32 6.58
C ARG A 596 -26.47 -21.05 6.63
N TYR A 597 -26.89 -19.79 6.32
CA TYR A 597 -28.30 -19.46 6.21
C TYR A 597 -29.02 -20.32 5.16
N HIS A 598 -28.41 -20.57 4.01
CA HIS A 598 -28.91 -21.43 2.97
C HIS A 598 -29.04 -22.87 3.46
N GLU A 599 -28.01 -23.42 4.15
CA GLU A 599 -28.07 -24.77 4.76
C GLU A 599 -29.25 -24.90 5.75
N GLU A 600 -29.42 -23.93 6.65
CA GLU A 600 -30.48 -23.90 7.65
C GLU A 600 -31.88 -23.82 7.01
N ARG A 601 -32.02 -23.08 5.90
CA ARG A 601 -33.26 -23.03 5.11
C ARG A 601 -33.52 -24.34 4.40
N ALA A 602 -32.50 -25.04 3.92
CA ALA A 602 -32.63 -26.36 3.30
C ALA A 602 -33.09 -27.45 4.29
N PHE A 603 -32.81 -27.30 5.59
CA PHE A 603 -33.36 -28.14 6.65
C PHE A 603 -34.84 -27.84 6.99
N GLY A 604 -35.50 -26.94 6.27
CA GLY A 604 -36.92 -26.62 6.45
C GLY A 604 -37.23 -25.64 7.58
N ARG A 605 -36.24 -24.94 8.13
CA ARG A 605 -36.42 -23.92 9.17
C ARG A 605 -37.06 -22.65 8.58
N THR A 606 -37.86 -21.95 9.38
CA THR A 606 -38.40 -20.63 8.99
C THR A 606 -37.26 -19.61 8.83
N PRO A 607 -37.45 -18.51 8.06
CA PRO A 607 -36.43 -17.49 7.88
C PRO A 607 -35.87 -16.95 9.20
N LYS A 608 -36.73 -16.79 10.21
CA LYS A 608 -36.36 -16.35 11.56
C LYS A 608 -35.48 -17.36 12.28
N GLN A 609 -35.89 -18.64 12.28
CA GLN A 609 -35.13 -19.72 12.90
C GLN A 609 -33.80 -19.97 12.18
N ALA A 610 -33.77 -19.87 10.85
CA ALA A 610 -32.55 -19.99 10.07
C ALA A 610 -31.56 -18.87 10.40
N ALA A 611 -32.01 -17.62 10.47
CA ALA A 611 -31.15 -16.50 10.86
C ALA A 611 -30.59 -16.65 12.29
N GLN A 612 -31.42 -17.12 13.25
CA GLN A 612 -30.98 -17.38 14.62
C GLN A 612 -29.87 -18.42 14.68
N GLN A 613 -30.10 -19.57 14.08
CA GLN A 613 -29.16 -20.70 14.10
C GLN A 613 -27.88 -20.35 13.34
N THR A 614 -28.00 -19.66 12.20
CA THR A 614 -26.85 -19.19 11.43
C THR A 614 -25.95 -18.27 12.27
N LEU A 615 -26.56 -17.27 12.91
CA LEU A 615 -25.79 -16.34 13.75
C LEU A 615 -25.14 -17.04 14.94
N GLU A 616 -25.83 -17.96 15.57
CA GLU A 616 -25.33 -18.74 16.71
C GLU A 616 -24.12 -19.62 16.33
N HIS A 617 -24.15 -20.27 15.17
CA HIS A 617 -23.06 -21.14 14.71
C HIS A 617 -21.89 -20.37 14.10
N CYS A 618 -22.15 -19.29 13.35
CA CYS A 618 -21.10 -18.54 12.65
C CYS A 618 -20.44 -17.47 13.52
N SER A 619 -21.10 -17.01 14.59
CA SER A 619 -20.61 -15.86 15.37
C SER A 619 -19.21 -16.05 15.94
N GLN A 620 -18.90 -17.24 16.45
CA GLN A 620 -17.59 -17.50 17.04
C GLN A 620 -16.48 -17.46 15.97
N SER A 621 -16.71 -18.05 14.79
CA SER A 621 -15.74 -18.01 13.68
C SER A 621 -15.51 -16.60 13.19
N ILE A 622 -16.60 -15.83 12.95
CA ILE A 622 -16.50 -14.45 12.47
C ILE A 622 -15.82 -13.51 13.50
N LEU A 623 -16.15 -13.70 14.79
CA LEU A 623 -15.48 -12.95 15.86
C LEU A 623 -13.99 -13.28 15.94
N THR A 624 -13.62 -14.55 15.91
CA THR A 624 -12.23 -14.98 15.96
C THR A 624 -11.45 -14.39 14.79
N SER A 625 -11.97 -14.52 13.58
CA SER A 625 -11.37 -14.06 12.34
C SER A 625 -11.25 -12.54 12.30
N GLY A 626 -12.36 -11.81 12.52
CA GLY A 626 -12.36 -10.35 12.52
C GLY A 626 -11.47 -9.74 13.60
N LEU A 627 -11.46 -10.31 14.81
CA LEU A 627 -10.59 -9.86 15.90
C LEU A 627 -9.10 -10.17 15.63
N THR A 628 -8.80 -11.29 14.97
CA THR A 628 -7.41 -11.62 14.61
C THR A 628 -6.91 -10.69 13.52
N PHE A 629 -7.74 -10.39 12.52
CA PHE A 629 -7.41 -9.43 11.47
C PHE A 629 -7.23 -8.02 12.04
N PHE A 630 -8.12 -7.58 12.91
CA PHE A 630 -7.96 -6.34 13.68
C PHE A 630 -6.64 -6.31 14.46
N ALA A 631 -6.35 -7.38 15.22
CA ALA A 631 -5.16 -7.46 16.05
C ALA A 631 -3.86 -7.43 15.26
N ALA A 632 -3.80 -8.11 14.09
CA ALA A 632 -2.65 -8.11 13.21
C ALA A 632 -2.33 -6.70 12.67
N THR A 633 -3.36 -5.91 12.38
CA THR A 633 -3.19 -4.59 11.73
C THR A 633 -3.08 -3.45 12.73
N VAL A 634 -3.84 -3.46 13.84
CA VAL A 634 -3.81 -2.38 14.83
C VAL A 634 -2.46 -2.28 15.53
N GLY A 635 -1.76 -3.40 15.72
CA GLY A 635 -0.42 -3.41 16.32
C GLY A 635 0.59 -2.63 15.48
N VAL A 636 0.53 -2.78 14.16
CA VAL A 636 1.37 -2.01 13.23
C VAL A 636 0.97 -0.54 13.21
N ALA A 637 -0.33 -0.24 13.14
CA ALA A 637 -0.83 1.13 13.20
C ALA A 637 -0.37 1.89 14.45
N ALA A 638 -0.21 1.20 15.58
CA ALA A 638 0.22 1.81 16.84
C ALA A 638 1.74 2.06 16.95
N ILE A 639 2.57 1.35 16.16
CA ILE A 639 4.03 1.37 16.28
C ILE A 639 4.68 2.12 15.14
N SER A 640 4.09 2.08 13.94
CA SER A 640 4.64 2.72 12.75
C SER A 640 4.82 4.21 12.97
N LYS A 641 6.01 4.70 12.64
CA LYS A 641 6.31 6.13 12.55
C LYS A 641 5.99 6.71 11.18
N MET A 642 5.79 5.85 10.18
CA MET A 642 5.38 6.27 8.84
C MET A 642 3.86 6.45 8.82
N GLU A 643 3.40 7.69 8.63
CA GLU A 643 1.97 8.02 8.65
C GLU A 643 1.18 7.27 7.57
N LEU A 644 1.78 7.04 6.41
CA LEU A 644 1.19 6.25 5.33
C LEU A 644 0.82 4.83 5.80
N LEU A 645 1.77 4.09 6.36
CA LEU A 645 1.54 2.72 6.85
C LEU A 645 0.62 2.70 8.07
N GLN A 646 0.78 3.68 8.97
CA GLN A 646 -0.09 3.87 10.13
C GLN A 646 -1.54 4.05 9.69
N SER A 647 -1.80 4.96 8.74
CA SER A 647 -3.14 5.26 8.22
C SER A 647 -3.77 4.06 7.53
N ILE A 648 -3.03 3.37 6.65
CA ILE A 648 -3.52 2.17 5.97
C ILE A 648 -3.88 1.08 7.00
N CYS A 649 -2.99 0.77 7.93
CA CYS A 649 -3.22 -0.26 8.94
C CYS A 649 -4.36 0.11 9.91
N LEU A 650 -4.51 1.39 10.26
CA LEU A 650 -5.61 1.88 11.07
C LEU A 650 -6.96 1.75 10.36
N LEU A 651 -7.02 2.14 9.08
CA LEU A 651 -8.22 2.00 8.26
C LEU A 651 -8.62 0.53 8.10
N ILE A 652 -7.66 -0.35 7.85
CA ILE A 652 -7.91 -1.79 7.72
C ILE A 652 -8.42 -2.38 9.04
N SER A 653 -7.76 -2.06 10.17
CA SER A 653 -8.16 -2.56 11.49
C SER A 653 -9.57 -2.10 11.86
N ARG A 654 -9.87 -0.82 11.70
CA ARG A 654 -11.20 -0.26 11.94
C ARG A 654 -12.23 -0.83 10.97
N GLY A 655 -11.87 -0.96 9.69
CA GLY A 655 -12.70 -1.58 8.66
C GLY A 655 -13.08 -3.02 8.97
N ALA A 656 -12.15 -3.81 9.52
CA ALA A 656 -12.42 -5.18 9.97
C ALA A 656 -13.48 -5.23 11.07
N LEU A 657 -13.40 -4.35 12.07
CA LEU A 657 -14.39 -4.28 13.15
C LEU A 657 -15.77 -3.81 12.66
N ILE A 658 -15.80 -2.81 11.79
CA ILE A 658 -17.06 -2.29 11.20
C ILE A 658 -17.70 -3.37 10.35
N SER A 659 -16.95 -4.01 9.44
CA SER A 659 -17.46 -5.10 8.61
C SER A 659 -17.97 -6.27 9.45
N MET A 660 -17.23 -6.68 10.46
CA MET A 660 -17.64 -7.73 11.41
C MET A 660 -18.97 -7.37 12.08
N ALA A 661 -19.14 -6.14 12.56
CA ALA A 661 -20.37 -5.67 13.18
C ALA A 661 -21.55 -5.66 12.20
N VAL A 662 -21.35 -5.14 10.98
CA VAL A 662 -22.37 -5.14 9.92
C VAL A 662 -22.79 -6.58 9.57
N ILE A 663 -21.85 -7.50 9.44
CA ILE A 663 -22.11 -8.89 9.07
C ILE A 663 -22.79 -9.65 10.20
N LEU A 664 -22.48 -9.39 11.47
CA LEU A 664 -23.14 -10.05 12.61
C LEU A 664 -24.53 -9.47 12.94
N ILE A 665 -24.78 -8.20 12.64
CA ILE A 665 -26.01 -7.51 13.06
C ILE A 665 -26.96 -7.25 11.89
N VAL A 666 -26.44 -6.69 10.79
CA VAL A 666 -27.27 -6.21 9.68
C VAL A 666 -27.54 -7.32 8.66
N LEU A 667 -26.52 -8.07 8.28
CA LEU A 667 -26.66 -9.10 7.23
C LEU A 667 -27.69 -10.19 7.58
N PRO A 668 -27.73 -10.79 8.78
CA PRO A 668 -28.77 -11.80 9.10
C PRO A 668 -30.18 -11.23 9.08
N ALA A 669 -30.34 -9.97 9.53
CA ALA A 669 -31.63 -9.27 9.46
C ALA A 669 -32.04 -9.01 7.99
N ALA A 670 -31.10 -8.60 7.14
CA ALA A 670 -31.35 -8.37 5.73
C ALA A 670 -31.66 -9.68 4.98
N LEU A 671 -30.93 -10.77 5.20
CA LEU A 671 -31.20 -12.09 4.63
C LEU A 671 -32.61 -12.59 5.00
N MET A 672 -33.01 -12.40 6.26
CA MET A 672 -34.35 -12.78 6.72
C MET A 672 -35.44 -11.97 6.02
N LEU A 673 -35.26 -10.66 5.86
CA LEU A 673 -36.25 -9.78 5.22
C LEU A 673 -36.33 -9.97 3.71
N THR A 674 -35.23 -10.36 3.08
CA THR A 674 -35.15 -10.56 1.62
C THR A 674 -35.30 -12.03 1.20
N ASP A 675 -35.60 -12.95 2.13
CA ASP A 675 -35.71 -14.40 1.85
C ASP A 675 -36.66 -14.73 0.67
N GLY A 676 -37.79 -14.04 0.58
CA GLY A 676 -38.74 -14.20 -0.52
C GLY A 676 -38.19 -13.80 -1.88
N LEU A 677 -37.33 -12.77 -1.94
CA LEU A 677 -36.63 -12.35 -3.15
C LEU A 677 -35.51 -13.35 -3.50
N ILE A 678 -34.74 -13.77 -2.51
CA ILE A 678 -33.66 -14.73 -2.67
C ILE A 678 -34.17 -16.03 -3.27
N ARG A 679 -35.29 -16.55 -2.76
CA ARG A 679 -35.95 -17.77 -3.29
C ARG A 679 -36.31 -17.66 -4.77
N ARG A 680 -36.73 -16.48 -5.24
CA ARG A 680 -37.17 -16.30 -6.63
C ARG A 680 -36.00 -16.13 -7.60
N THR A 681 -34.86 -15.66 -7.11
CA THR A 681 -33.70 -15.27 -7.94
C THR A 681 -32.51 -16.22 -7.84
N THR A 682 -32.64 -17.30 -7.02
CA THR A 682 -31.59 -18.30 -6.82
C THR A 682 -32.00 -19.65 -7.44
N LEU A 683 -31.14 -20.17 -8.31
CA LEU A 683 -31.32 -21.48 -8.92
C LEU A 683 -31.12 -22.55 -7.86
N HIS A 684 -32.05 -23.52 -7.83
CA HIS A 684 -32.03 -24.69 -6.90
C HIS A 684 -32.08 -24.30 -5.40
N TRP A 685 -32.80 -23.23 -5.05
CA TRP A 685 -33.06 -22.89 -3.66
C TRP A 685 -34.10 -23.89 -3.11
N LEU A 686 -33.62 -25.02 -2.55
CA LEU A 686 -34.46 -26.09 -2.03
C LEU A 686 -34.96 -25.71 -0.63
N VAL A 687 -36.23 -25.35 -0.51
CA VAL A 687 -36.97 -25.32 0.77
C VAL A 687 -38.04 -26.40 0.71
N PRO A 688 -38.10 -27.37 1.65
CA PRO A 688 -39.18 -28.34 1.69
C PRO A 688 -40.53 -27.64 1.84
N GLU A 689 -41.55 -28.06 1.05
CA GLU A 689 -42.88 -27.42 0.97
C GLU A 689 -43.69 -27.46 2.29
N THR A 690 -43.22 -28.16 3.30
CA THR A 690 -43.97 -28.41 4.56
C THR A 690 -44.04 -27.18 5.49
N THR A 691 -43.36 -26.09 5.26
CA THR A 691 -43.31 -24.95 6.21
C THR A 691 -44.30 -23.83 5.92
N GLU A 692 -44.96 -23.77 4.76
CA GLU A 692 -45.86 -22.64 4.43
C GLU A 692 -47.28 -22.76 5.03
N LYS A 693 -47.66 -23.93 5.56
CA LYS A 693 -49.03 -24.10 6.13
C LYS A 693 -49.15 -23.71 7.60
N SER A 694 -48.05 -23.57 8.35
CA SER A 694 -48.14 -23.25 9.80
C SER A 694 -48.03 -21.75 10.11
N GLU A 695 -47.79 -20.89 9.15
CA GLU A 695 -47.76 -19.41 9.36
C GLU A 695 -49.09 -18.72 9.01
N LYS A 696 -50.10 -19.43 8.54
CA LYS A 696 -51.44 -18.88 8.23
C LYS A 696 -52.55 -19.30 9.20
N GLU A 697 -52.24 -20.06 10.23
CA GLU A 697 -53.09 -20.31 11.39
C GLU A 697 -52.46 -19.61 12.63
#